data_0b770271f7c45b609102834ca39cd273
#
_entry.id   0b770271f7c45b609102834ca39cd273
#
_cell.length_a   1.000
_cell.length_b   1.000
_cell.length_c   1.000
_cell.angle_alpha   90.00
_cell.angle_beta   90.00
_cell.angle_gamma   90.00
#
_symmetry.space_group_name_H-M   'P 1'
#
loop_
_entity.id
_entity.type
_entity.pdbx_description
1 polymer ?
#
loop_
_entity_poly.entity_id
_entity_poly.type
_entity_poly.pdbx_seq_one_letter_code
_entity_poly.pdbx_strand_id
1 'polypeptide(L)'
;MATDSAVLHAKLKEFFGFDSFKGDQERIIRHLTDGKNAFVLMPTGGGKSLCYQLPALVMEGTAIVISPLIALMKNQVDAIRGFVAGNDGIAHFLNSSLNKAQIAEVRSDLLSGATKLLYVAPESLTKAENIAMLKEIKISFYAVDEAHCISEWGHDFRPEYRRIRNIIEEISVAPIIALTATATPKVQSDILKNLGMADATVFKSSFNRPNLYYEIRDKSDPKKDIIRYIRQNPGKSGIIYCLSRKKVEELAELLNINGIKAAPYHAGLDAKTRAENQDRFLMEDIDVIVATIAFGMGIDKPDVRFVIHYDIPKSIEGYYQETGRAGRDGQEGQCITFYSYKDIQKLEKFMQGKPIAEQEIGKQLLMETVSYAESNSCRRKLLLNYFGEDFPEDNCGACDNCLHPKKQFDGREEMAMVIELIQSLPEHFKMEHLANILSGEVNSIIKSYKHDKLELFGAGKDHSVRFWSAVIHQGIVLHLLHKDIESYGLISATKDGAAFLEAPYELMLTEDREFAEGEDDDDDIAASAAARNGGGGDPQLLAMLKDLRKDVAKRLRLQPWVIFGDPSLSDMSIMYPVSYEELKNCQGVGEGKARKFGKEFIELIARYVEDNEITRPDDFVMKSIVNKSVNKVFIIQSVDRKMPLEDIADAKGLDMEELLDEIESIVFSGTKLNLDYYIEQTLDDDVVEDIYDYFHDEAESDSLEAAMEDLGSDYDEQEVRLVRLKFLCEVAN
;
A
#
# COMPACT_ATOMS: atom_id res chain seq x y z
N MET A 1 -37.74 23.95 24.83
CA MET A 1 -37.02 24.42 26.03
C MET A 1 -35.58 24.02 25.86
N ALA A 2 -34.66 24.93 26.03
CA ALA A 2 -33.23 24.58 25.95
C ALA A 2 -32.92 23.51 27.01
N THR A 3 -32.32 22.39 26.57
CA THR A 3 -31.95 21.31 27.49
C THR A 3 -30.87 21.82 28.44
N ASP A 4 -31.10 21.78 29.74
CA ASP A 4 -30.17 22.27 30.76
C ASP A 4 -28.86 21.47 30.70
N SER A 5 -27.73 22.15 30.79
CA SER A 5 -26.37 21.55 30.84
C SER A 5 -26.28 20.45 31.90
N ALA A 6 -26.86 20.67 33.09
CA ALA A 6 -26.87 19.70 34.17
C ALA A 6 -27.61 18.41 33.79
N VAL A 7 -28.70 18.51 33.02
CA VAL A 7 -29.43 17.32 32.50
C VAL A 7 -28.59 16.55 31.50
N LEU A 8 -27.88 17.24 30.60
CA LEU A 8 -27.00 16.57 29.61
C LEU A 8 -25.84 15.84 30.29
N HIS A 9 -25.19 16.44 31.29
CA HIS A 9 -24.12 15.76 32.06
C HIS A 9 -24.64 14.55 32.83
N ALA A 10 -25.83 14.68 33.47
CA ALA A 10 -26.46 13.53 34.14
C ALA A 10 -26.74 12.38 33.18
N LYS A 11 -27.29 12.69 32.01
CA LYS A 11 -27.60 11.69 30.95
C LYS A 11 -26.36 11.12 30.28
N LEU A 12 -25.29 11.91 30.11
CA LEU A 12 -23.99 11.44 29.64
C LEU A 12 -23.43 10.36 30.60
N LYS A 13 -23.48 10.62 31.90
CA LYS A 13 -23.02 9.67 32.91
C LYS A 13 -23.92 8.44 33.00
N GLU A 14 -25.26 8.64 32.94
CA GLU A 14 -26.24 7.55 32.99
C GLU A 14 -26.09 6.57 31.83
N PHE A 15 -26.04 7.07 30.59
CA PHE A 15 -26.07 6.23 29.40
C PHE A 15 -24.67 5.76 28.93
N PHE A 16 -23.63 6.59 29.06
CA PHE A 16 -22.32 6.33 28.50
C PHE A 16 -21.20 6.18 29.53
N GLY A 17 -21.51 6.45 30.83
CA GLY A 17 -20.51 6.35 31.90
C GLY A 17 -19.44 7.45 31.89
N PHE A 18 -19.55 8.46 31.04
CA PHE A 18 -18.59 9.55 30.97
C PHE A 18 -18.90 10.69 31.95
N ASP A 19 -17.88 11.21 32.62
CA ASP A 19 -18.04 12.32 33.58
C ASP A 19 -18.06 13.70 32.90
N SER A 20 -17.51 13.83 31.69
CA SER A 20 -17.42 15.11 30.97
C SER A 20 -17.42 14.95 29.47
N PHE A 21 -17.89 15.97 28.77
CA PHE A 21 -17.81 16.09 27.32
C PHE A 21 -16.39 16.42 26.86
N LYS A 22 -16.03 15.97 25.63
CA LYS A 22 -14.75 16.32 24.99
C LYS A 22 -14.96 17.46 24.00
N GLY A 23 -14.07 18.47 24.05
CA GLY A 23 -14.09 19.59 23.12
C GLY A 23 -15.47 20.26 22.99
N ASP A 24 -15.96 20.44 21.77
CA ASP A 24 -17.23 21.10 21.49
C ASP A 24 -18.47 20.20 21.59
N GLN A 25 -18.38 18.95 22.04
CA GLN A 25 -19.50 18.01 22.07
C GLN A 25 -20.75 18.58 22.76
N GLU A 26 -20.60 19.18 23.95
CA GLU A 26 -21.73 19.77 24.68
C GLU A 26 -22.40 20.91 23.89
N ARG A 27 -21.60 21.77 23.28
CA ARG A 27 -22.11 22.89 22.45
C ARG A 27 -22.90 22.39 21.24
N ILE A 28 -22.39 21.35 20.57
CA ILE A 28 -23.04 20.70 19.43
C ILE A 28 -24.36 20.09 19.85
N ILE A 29 -24.36 19.30 20.94
CA ILE A 29 -25.55 18.62 21.46
C ILE A 29 -26.63 19.65 21.85
N ARG A 30 -26.27 20.70 22.56
CA ARG A 30 -27.22 21.77 22.92
C ARG A 30 -27.78 22.47 21.70
N HIS A 31 -26.94 22.77 20.72
CA HIS A 31 -27.35 23.42 19.47
C HIS A 31 -28.39 22.59 18.73
N LEU A 32 -28.19 21.27 18.64
CA LEU A 32 -29.13 20.33 18.01
C LEU A 32 -30.41 20.17 18.82
N THR A 33 -30.34 20.06 20.15
CA THR A 33 -31.52 19.96 21.02
C THR A 33 -32.34 21.24 21.04
N ASP A 34 -31.74 22.38 20.71
CA ASP A 34 -32.44 23.66 20.48
C ASP A 34 -33.14 23.74 19.11
N GLY A 35 -33.12 22.67 18.32
CA GLY A 35 -33.79 22.60 17.02
C GLY A 35 -33.07 23.27 15.86
N LYS A 36 -31.76 23.46 15.95
CA LYS A 36 -30.94 24.16 14.95
C LYS A 36 -30.07 23.20 14.15
N ASN A 37 -29.87 23.54 12.88
CA ASN A 37 -28.96 22.77 11.99
C ASN A 37 -27.50 22.91 12.39
N ALA A 38 -26.75 21.81 12.36
CA ALA A 38 -25.34 21.77 12.68
C ALA A 38 -24.52 21.06 11.60
N PHE A 39 -23.38 21.62 11.24
CA PHE A 39 -22.36 20.90 10.47
C PHE A 39 -21.14 20.67 11.36
N VAL A 40 -20.79 19.40 11.55
CA VAL A 40 -19.73 18.98 12.49
C VAL A 40 -18.58 18.37 11.73
N LEU A 41 -17.45 19.05 11.79
CA LEU A 41 -16.17 18.61 11.25
C LEU A 41 -15.26 18.23 12.42
N MET A 42 -15.11 16.92 12.64
CA MET A 42 -14.40 16.39 13.80
C MET A 42 -13.59 15.16 13.41
N PRO A 43 -12.29 15.09 13.76
CA PRO A 43 -11.41 14.00 13.36
C PRO A 43 -11.92 12.63 13.84
N THR A 44 -11.40 11.57 13.23
CA THR A 44 -11.66 10.19 13.67
C THR A 44 -11.19 10.04 15.13
N GLY A 45 -11.99 9.38 15.97
CA GLY A 45 -11.71 9.27 17.41
C GLY A 45 -12.16 10.49 18.24
N GLY A 46 -12.63 11.58 17.61
CA GLY A 46 -13.14 12.76 18.30
C GLY A 46 -14.49 12.59 19.01
N GLY A 47 -15.16 11.43 18.84
CA GLY A 47 -16.44 11.14 19.47
C GLY A 47 -17.66 11.73 18.74
N LYS A 48 -17.62 11.79 17.40
CA LYS A 48 -18.73 12.25 16.54
C LYS A 48 -20.06 11.60 16.86
N SER A 49 -20.08 10.28 17.10
CA SER A 49 -21.32 9.52 17.35
C SER A 49 -22.08 10.02 18.56
N LEU A 50 -21.38 10.43 19.62
CA LEU A 50 -22.01 10.98 20.82
C LEU A 50 -22.82 12.25 20.53
N CYS A 51 -22.40 13.05 19.52
CA CYS A 51 -23.05 14.32 19.16
C CYS A 51 -24.48 14.12 18.61
N TYR A 52 -24.82 12.92 18.16
CA TYR A 52 -26.21 12.58 17.76
C TYR A 52 -26.83 11.48 18.62
N GLN A 53 -26.06 10.60 19.24
CA GLN A 53 -26.60 9.52 20.09
C GLN A 53 -27.23 10.07 21.38
N LEU A 54 -26.54 10.94 22.10
CA LEU A 54 -27.10 11.53 23.33
C LEU A 54 -28.32 12.40 23.07
N PRO A 55 -28.36 13.31 22.07
CA PRO A 55 -29.59 14.01 21.71
C PRO A 55 -30.76 13.09 21.39
N ALA A 56 -30.53 12.01 20.65
CA ALA A 56 -31.59 11.05 20.31
C ALA A 56 -32.23 10.41 21.55
N LEU A 57 -31.42 10.13 22.58
CA LEU A 57 -31.91 9.53 23.83
C LEU A 57 -32.71 10.52 24.71
N VAL A 58 -32.44 11.82 24.60
CA VAL A 58 -33.07 12.85 25.45
C VAL A 58 -34.21 13.58 24.75
N MET A 59 -34.24 13.64 23.43
CA MET A 59 -35.31 14.28 22.66
C MET A 59 -36.52 13.38 22.49
N GLU A 60 -37.67 13.98 22.29
CA GLU A 60 -38.91 13.28 21.96
C GLU A 60 -38.92 12.89 20.48
N GLY A 61 -39.31 11.64 20.16
CA GLY A 61 -39.32 11.10 18.81
C GLY A 61 -38.12 10.21 18.53
N THR A 62 -37.94 9.86 17.24
CA THR A 62 -36.87 9.00 16.74
C THR A 62 -35.89 9.82 15.91
N ALA A 63 -34.58 9.71 16.16
CA ALA A 63 -33.53 10.25 15.30
C ALA A 63 -33.25 9.29 14.13
N ILE A 64 -33.23 9.84 12.93
CA ILE A 64 -32.89 9.07 11.71
C ILE A 64 -31.42 9.31 11.40
N VAL A 65 -30.60 8.26 11.52
CA VAL A 65 -29.17 8.31 11.25
C VAL A 65 -28.88 7.70 9.88
N ILE A 66 -28.51 8.52 8.93
CA ILE A 66 -28.19 8.11 7.56
C ILE A 66 -26.70 7.79 7.51
N SER A 67 -26.35 6.53 7.24
CA SER A 67 -24.97 6.03 7.26
C SER A 67 -24.69 5.14 6.03
N PRO A 68 -23.47 5.19 5.45
CA PRO A 68 -23.18 4.52 4.18
C PRO A 68 -22.88 3.02 4.31
N LEU A 69 -22.67 2.49 5.51
CA LEU A 69 -22.14 1.13 5.71
C LEU A 69 -22.98 0.30 6.67
N ILE A 70 -23.41 -0.87 6.18
CA ILE A 70 -24.22 -1.84 6.93
C ILE A 70 -23.50 -2.33 8.20
N ALA A 71 -22.20 -2.64 8.10
CA ALA A 71 -21.41 -3.12 9.24
C ALA A 71 -21.27 -2.05 10.34
N LEU A 72 -21.08 -0.78 9.95
CA LEU A 72 -21.02 0.34 10.89
C LEU A 72 -22.34 0.51 11.64
N MET A 73 -23.46 0.45 10.92
CA MET A 73 -24.80 0.57 11.53
C MET A 73 -25.01 -0.50 12.61
N LYS A 74 -24.68 -1.76 12.31
CA LYS A 74 -24.81 -2.86 13.27
C LYS A 74 -23.98 -2.60 14.51
N ASN A 75 -22.71 -2.27 14.36
CA ASN A 75 -21.81 -1.98 15.49
C ASN A 75 -22.34 -0.82 16.37
N GLN A 76 -22.87 0.23 15.74
CA GLN A 76 -23.44 1.38 16.47
C GLN A 76 -24.70 0.98 17.23
N VAL A 77 -25.59 0.19 16.63
CA VAL A 77 -26.81 -0.30 17.28
C VAL A 77 -26.46 -1.22 18.45
N ASP A 78 -25.53 -2.17 18.25
CA ASP A 78 -25.11 -3.11 19.30
C ASP A 78 -24.47 -2.34 20.47
N ALA A 79 -23.65 -1.32 20.20
CA ALA A 79 -23.05 -0.47 21.23
C ALA A 79 -24.12 0.29 22.04
N ILE A 80 -25.09 0.92 21.37
CA ILE A 80 -26.18 1.65 22.07
C ILE A 80 -27.03 0.71 22.92
N ARG A 81 -27.37 -0.47 22.41
CA ARG A 81 -28.11 -1.49 23.19
C ARG A 81 -27.30 -1.95 24.40
N GLY A 82 -25.99 -2.05 24.29
CA GLY A 82 -25.11 -2.37 25.41
C GLY A 82 -25.06 -1.27 26.48
N PHE A 83 -25.11 0.00 26.09
CA PHE A 83 -25.12 1.13 27.03
C PHE A 83 -26.47 1.30 27.76
N VAL A 84 -27.57 0.97 27.08
CA VAL A 84 -28.96 1.09 27.65
C VAL A 84 -29.49 -0.32 27.96
N ALA A 85 -28.95 -0.93 29.01
CA ALA A 85 -29.28 -2.29 29.40
C ALA A 85 -30.82 -2.51 29.55
N GLY A 86 -31.33 -3.56 28.92
CA GLY A 86 -32.74 -4.01 29.06
C GLY A 86 -33.72 -3.41 28.07
N ASN A 87 -33.31 -2.67 27.05
CA ASN A 87 -34.20 -2.13 26.01
C ASN A 87 -33.59 -2.34 24.60
N ASP A 88 -33.73 -3.53 24.03
CA ASP A 88 -33.26 -3.86 22.69
C ASP A 88 -33.96 -3.06 21.58
N GLY A 89 -35.18 -2.56 21.83
CA GLY A 89 -35.95 -1.73 20.91
C GLY A 89 -35.48 -0.28 20.79
N ILE A 90 -34.53 0.18 21.65
CA ILE A 90 -34.06 1.58 21.70
C ILE A 90 -33.36 2.02 20.42
N ALA A 91 -32.67 1.12 19.73
CA ALA A 91 -31.98 1.38 18.49
C ALA A 91 -32.14 0.22 17.49
N HIS A 92 -32.42 0.58 16.25
CA HIS A 92 -32.52 -0.36 15.13
C HIS A 92 -31.75 0.12 13.92
N PHE A 93 -31.50 -0.78 12.98
CA PHE A 93 -31.02 -0.44 11.63
C PHE A 93 -32.01 -0.95 10.57
N LEU A 94 -32.09 -0.26 9.44
CA LEU A 94 -32.89 -0.60 8.30
C LEU A 94 -32.06 -0.63 7.03
N ASN A 95 -31.77 -1.83 6.55
CA ASN A 95 -30.94 -2.06 5.36
C ASN A 95 -31.36 -3.35 4.63
N SER A 96 -30.67 -3.72 3.57
CA SER A 96 -30.98 -4.88 2.71
C SER A 96 -30.73 -6.25 3.37
N SER A 97 -30.10 -6.31 4.54
CA SER A 97 -29.79 -7.58 5.22
C SER A 97 -30.95 -8.11 6.08
N LEU A 98 -31.94 -7.28 6.38
CA LEU A 98 -33.05 -7.66 7.24
C LEU A 98 -34.07 -8.55 6.51
N ASN A 99 -34.56 -9.56 7.21
CA ASN A 99 -35.72 -10.36 6.76
C ASN A 99 -37.07 -9.68 7.11
N LYS A 100 -38.18 -10.23 6.57
CA LYS A 100 -39.51 -9.65 6.76
C LYS A 100 -39.94 -9.57 8.22
N ALA A 101 -39.61 -10.56 9.06
CA ALA A 101 -39.95 -10.56 10.48
C ALA A 101 -39.21 -9.45 11.23
N GLN A 102 -37.94 -9.27 10.96
CA GLN A 102 -37.14 -8.20 11.54
C GLN A 102 -37.64 -6.80 11.12
N ILE A 103 -38.03 -6.64 9.85
CA ILE A 103 -38.62 -5.36 9.38
C ILE A 103 -39.95 -5.08 10.11
N ALA A 104 -40.78 -6.10 10.36
CA ALA A 104 -42.01 -5.95 11.10
C ALA A 104 -41.80 -5.56 12.57
N GLU A 105 -40.77 -6.12 13.21
CA GLU A 105 -40.32 -5.75 14.57
C GLU A 105 -39.89 -4.28 14.62
N VAL A 106 -38.96 -3.88 13.72
CA VAL A 106 -38.51 -2.49 13.61
C VAL A 106 -39.68 -1.53 13.45
N ARG A 107 -40.65 -1.88 12.58
CA ARG A 107 -41.84 -1.05 12.38
C ARG A 107 -42.71 -0.95 13.65
N SER A 108 -42.90 -2.05 14.35
CA SER A 108 -43.66 -2.08 15.62
C SER A 108 -43.03 -1.17 16.66
N ASP A 109 -41.74 -1.24 16.85
CA ASP A 109 -41.00 -0.45 17.84
C ASP A 109 -40.94 1.04 17.48
N LEU A 110 -40.87 1.36 16.18
CA LEU A 110 -40.97 2.75 15.71
C LEU A 110 -42.33 3.37 16.00
N LEU A 111 -43.43 2.63 15.69
CA LEU A 111 -44.78 3.11 15.89
C LEU A 111 -45.16 3.22 17.39
N SER A 112 -44.59 2.35 18.23
CA SER A 112 -44.76 2.43 19.69
C SER A 112 -43.98 3.56 20.34
N GLY A 113 -43.01 4.15 19.61
CA GLY A 113 -42.10 5.17 20.15
C GLY A 113 -40.99 4.60 21.02
N ALA A 114 -40.76 3.29 21.05
CA ALA A 114 -39.66 2.63 21.76
C ALA A 114 -38.31 2.96 21.12
N THR A 115 -38.26 3.09 19.78
CA THR A 115 -37.06 3.37 19.05
C THR A 115 -36.62 4.84 19.12
N LYS A 116 -35.44 5.09 19.65
CA LYS A 116 -34.83 6.44 19.72
C LYS A 116 -33.85 6.71 18.59
N LEU A 117 -33.21 5.67 18.08
CA LEU A 117 -32.27 5.76 16.97
C LEU A 117 -32.60 4.75 15.89
N LEU A 118 -32.83 5.21 14.68
CA LEU A 118 -32.94 4.36 13.50
C LEU A 118 -31.82 4.66 12.52
N TYR A 119 -30.91 3.70 12.35
CA TYR A 119 -29.85 3.78 11.33
C TYR A 119 -30.37 3.29 9.99
N VAL A 120 -30.21 4.07 8.94
CA VAL A 120 -30.76 3.78 7.61
C VAL A 120 -29.69 3.94 6.54
N ALA A 121 -29.59 2.95 5.63
CA ALA A 121 -28.77 3.11 4.44
C ALA A 121 -29.48 4.07 3.45
N PRO A 122 -28.73 4.94 2.72
CA PRO A 122 -29.30 5.87 1.76
C PRO A 122 -30.22 5.19 0.74
N GLU A 123 -29.82 4.01 0.24
CA GLU A 123 -30.59 3.21 -0.73
C GLU A 123 -31.91 2.69 -0.13
N SER A 124 -31.95 2.46 1.17
CA SER A 124 -33.16 2.05 1.88
C SER A 124 -34.13 3.21 2.11
N LEU A 125 -33.58 4.43 2.30
CA LEU A 125 -34.41 5.65 2.44
C LEU A 125 -35.17 5.97 1.15
N THR A 126 -34.69 5.58 -0.02
CA THR A 126 -35.37 5.84 -1.31
C THR A 126 -36.60 4.96 -1.56
N LYS A 127 -36.81 3.92 -0.75
CA LYS A 127 -37.93 3.01 -0.94
C LYS A 127 -39.25 3.63 -0.45
N ALA A 128 -40.28 3.63 -1.30
CA ALA A 128 -41.57 4.25 -0.99
C ALA A 128 -42.24 3.70 0.31
N GLU A 129 -42.06 2.39 0.57
CA GLU A 129 -42.58 1.75 1.80
C GLU A 129 -41.92 2.30 3.07
N ASN A 130 -40.59 2.59 3.01
CA ASN A 130 -39.85 3.15 4.14
C ASN A 130 -40.20 4.63 4.35
N ILE A 131 -40.35 5.39 3.27
CA ILE A 131 -40.81 6.79 3.33
C ILE A 131 -42.21 6.85 3.96
N ALA A 132 -43.13 5.99 3.53
CA ALA A 132 -44.50 5.94 4.08
C ALA A 132 -44.46 5.63 5.59
N MET A 133 -43.69 4.65 6.03
CA MET A 133 -43.51 4.30 7.45
C MET A 133 -42.93 5.47 8.27
N LEU A 134 -41.90 6.17 7.74
CA LEU A 134 -41.29 7.28 8.45
C LEU A 134 -42.17 8.51 8.56
N LYS A 135 -43.15 8.67 7.67
CA LYS A 135 -44.20 9.73 7.78
C LYS A 135 -45.18 9.50 8.93
N GLU A 136 -45.28 8.26 9.43
CA GLU A 136 -46.22 7.89 10.52
C GLU A 136 -45.65 8.18 11.92
N ILE A 137 -44.33 8.49 12.04
CA ILE A 137 -43.64 8.68 13.33
C ILE A 137 -43.18 10.12 13.54
N LYS A 138 -42.97 10.49 14.81
CA LYS A 138 -42.33 11.76 15.16
C LYS A 138 -40.83 11.65 15.02
N ILE A 139 -40.24 12.44 14.11
CA ILE A 139 -38.79 12.51 13.91
C ILE A 139 -38.21 13.63 14.77
N SER A 140 -37.22 13.32 15.58
CA SER A 140 -36.54 14.30 16.43
C SER A 140 -35.52 15.16 15.62
N PHE A 141 -34.72 14.52 14.79
CA PHE A 141 -33.76 15.14 13.86
C PHE A 141 -33.23 14.10 12.87
N TYR A 142 -32.53 14.57 11.84
CA TYR A 142 -31.76 13.74 10.93
C TYR A 142 -30.25 13.91 11.19
N ALA A 143 -29.52 12.80 11.30
CA ALA A 143 -28.06 12.78 11.35
C ALA A 143 -27.55 12.21 10.04
N VAL A 144 -26.77 12.98 9.30
CA VAL A 144 -26.09 12.54 8.06
C VAL A 144 -24.65 12.24 8.42
N ASP A 145 -24.36 10.97 8.69
CA ASP A 145 -23.01 10.50 8.99
C ASP A 145 -22.19 10.32 7.70
N GLU A 146 -20.88 10.47 7.80
CA GLU A 146 -19.95 10.50 6.66
C GLU A 146 -20.44 11.43 5.53
N ALA A 147 -20.86 12.64 5.90
CA ALA A 147 -21.49 13.61 5.01
C ALA A 147 -20.63 13.97 3.78
N HIS A 148 -19.30 13.71 3.81
CA HIS A 148 -18.41 13.89 2.67
C HIS A 148 -18.82 13.03 1.46
N CYS A 149 -19.56 11.92 1.67
CA CYS A 149 -20.11 11.09 0.58
C CYS A 149 -21.06 11.84 -0.36
N ILE A 150 -21.57 13.02 0.03
CA ILE A 150 -22.47 13.83 -0.80
C ILE A 150 -21.72 14.55 -1.94
N SER A 151 -20.43 14.77 -1.77
CA SER A 151 -19.61 15.59 -2.67
C SER A 151 -18.87 14.75 -3.71
N GLU A 152 -18.95 15.13 -4.97
CA GLU A 152 -18.14 14.54 -6.07
C GLU A 152 -16.64 14.78 -5.88
N TRP A 153 -16.29 15.82 -5.12
CA TRP A 153 -14.92 16.14 -4.75
C TRP A 153 -14.43 15.37 -3.52
N GLY A 154 -15.31 14.59 -2.89
CA GLY A 154 -14.95 13.72 -1.78
C GLY A 154 -14.35 12.41 -2.27
N HIS A 155 -13.51 11.81 -1.46
CA HIS A 155 -12.80 10.56 -1.77
C HIS A 155 -13.71 9.30 -1.84
N ASP A 156 -14.94 9.37 -1.31
CA ASP A 156 -15.96 8.28 -1.32
C ASP A 156 -17.33 8.84 -1.73
N PHE A 157 -17.41 9.41 -2.94
CA PHE A 157 -18.66 9.94 -3.46
C PHE A 157 -19.70 8.84 -3.66
N ARG A 158 -20.94 9.12 -3.21
CA ARG A 158 -22.11 8.25 -3.35
C ARG A 158 -23.30 9.02 -3.89
N PRO A 159 -23.76 8.72 -5.12
CA PRO A 159 -24.87 9.45 -5.75
C PRO A 159 -26.16 9.49 -4.93
N GLU A 160 -26.42 8.43 -4.13
CA GLU A 160 -27.59 8.32 -3.27
C GLU A 160 -27.65 9.41 -2.20
N TYR A 161 -26.49 9.88 -1.72
CA TYR A 161 -26.39 10.96 -0.74
C TYR A 161 -26.93 12.29 -1.27
N ARG A 162 -26.87 12.55 -2.56
CA ARG A 162 -27.43 13.78 -3.16
C ARG A 162 -28.96 13.83 -3.11
N ARG A 163 -29.61 12.70 -2.93
CA ARG A 163 -31.07 12.61 -2.84
C ARG A 163 -31.59 12.83 -1.43
N ILE A 164 -30.74 12.80 -0.41
CA ILE A 164 -31.09 12.85 1.01
C ILE A 164 -31.96 14.08 1.31
N ARG A 165 -31.60 15.26 0.82
CA ARG A 165 -32.36 16.50 1.06
C ARG A 165 -33.81 16.38 0.60
N ASN A 166 -34.02 15.95 -0.62
CA ASN A 166 -35.38 15.80 -1.19
C ASN A 166 -36.20 14.78 -0.40
N ILE A 167 -35.60 13.68 0.06
CA ILE A 167 -36.26 12.65 0.84
C ILE A 167 -36.63 13.17 2.25
N ILE A 168 -35.72 13.90 2.90
CA ILE A 168 -36.01 14.55 4.19
C ILE A 168 -37.23 15.49 4.08
N GLU A 169 -37.26 16.34 3.04
CA GLU A 169 -38.36 17.25 2.81
C GLU A 169 -39.69 16.53 2.53
N GLU A 170 -39.63 15.35 1.90
CA GLU A 170 -40.83 14.51 1.66
C GLU A 170 -41.36 13.86 2.93
N ILE A 171 -40.45 13.45 3.87
CA ILE A 171 -40.83 12.75 5.10
C ILE A 171 -41.37 13.75 6.15
N SER A 172 -40.52 14.63 6.65
CA SER A 172 -40.87 15.67 7.63
C SER A 172 -39.74 16.68 7.81
N VAL A 173 -40.07 17.92 8.11
CA VAL A 173 -39.11 18.96 8.43
C VAL A 173 -38.65 18.78 9.89
N ALA A 174 -37.36 18.51 10.06
CA ALA A 174 -36.69 18.39 11.37
C ALA A 174 -35.25 18.91 11.26
N PRO A 175 -34.58 19.22 12.35
CA PRO A 175 -33.17 19.67 12.34
C PRO A 175 -32.27 18.63 11.69
N ILE A 176 -31.20 19.10 11.03
CA ILE A 176 -30.18 18.24 10.41
C ILE A 176 -28.84 18.46 11.10
N ILE A 177 -28.18 17.40 11.50
CA ILE A 177 -26.78 17.39 11.88
C ILE A 177 -26.01 16.59 10.83
N ALA A 178 -25.10 17.24 10.11
CA ALA A 178 -24.20 16.59 9.17
C ALA A 178 -22.81 16.45 9.81
N LEU A 179 -22.26 15.24 9.77
CA LEU A 179 -20.99 14.92 10.44
C LEU A 179 -20.01 14.27 9.46
N THR A 180 -18.74 14.68 9.53
CA THR A 180 -17.66 14.01 8.80
C THR A 180 -16.32 14.20 9.52
N ALA A 181 -15.38 13.29 9.26
CA ALA A 181 -14.00 13.40 9.74
C ALA A 181 -13.10 14.11 8.74
N THR A 182 -13.46 14.11 7.45
CA THR A 182 -12.61 14.54 6.35
C THR A 182 -13.42 15.38 5.38
N ALA A 183 -13.16 16.68 5.33
CA ALA A 183 -13.74 17.55 4.32
C ALA A 183 -12.86 18.79 4.11
N THR A 184 -12.34 18.92 2.89
CA THR A 184 -11.67 20.16 2.46
C THR A 184 -12.67 21.32 2.41
N PRO A 185 -12.25 22.60 2.39
CA PRO A 185 -13.17 23.73 2.30
C PRO A 185 -14.17 23.61 1.14
N LYS A 186 -13.74 23.07 0.01
CA LYS A 186 -14.60 22.83 -1.17
C LYS A 186 -15.69 21.79 -0.87
N VAL A 187 -15.31 20.66 -0.25
CA VAL A 187 -16.23 19.60 0.17
C VAL A 187 -17.21 20.11 1.22
N GLN A 188 -16.77 20.92 2.19
CA GLN A 188 -17.63 21.55 3.19
C GLN A 188 -18.73 22.41 2.55
N SER A 189 -18.34 23.26 1.60
CA SER A 189 -19.30 24.10 0.85
C SER A 189 -20.32 23.26 0.08
N ASP A 190 -19.85 22.18 -0.57
CA ASP A 190 -20.72 21.29 -1.35
C ASP A 190 -21.71 20.52 -0.45
N ILE A 191 -21.29 20.07 0.73
CA ILE A 191 -22.18 19.42 1.73
C ILE A 191 -23.28 20.39 2.15
N LEU A 192 -22.92 21.60 2.59
CA LEU A 192 -23.90 22.58 3.06
C LEU A 192 -24.90 22.95 1.96
N LYS A 193 -24.43 23.12 0.72
CA LYS A 193 -25.29 23.40 -0.45
C LYS A 193 -26.26 22.25 -0.74
N ASN A 194 -25.77 21.02 -0.83
CA ASN A 194 -26.60 19.86 -1.21
C ASN A 194 -27.63 19.46 -0.12
N LEU A 195 -27.30 19.70 1.15
CA LEU A 195 -28.23 19.48 2.25
C LEU A 195 -29.16 20.68 2.53
N GLY A 196 -28.98 21.81 1.80
CA GLY A 196 -29.78 23.02 2.02
C GLY A 196 -29.56 23.62 3.41
N MET A 197 -28.35 23.56 3.93
CA MET A 197 -27.95 23.95 5.28
C MET A 197 -27.09 25.24 5.29
N ALA A 198 -27.40 26.20 4.43
CA ALA A 198 -26.63 27.45 4.32
C ALA A 198 -26.58 28.27 5.63
N ASP A 199 -27.57 28.09 6.50
CA ASP A 199 -27.72 28.72 7.81
C ASP A 199 -27.17 27.89 8.97
N ALA A 200 -26.63 26.70 8.71
CA ALA A 200 -26.13 25.81 9.74
C ALA A 200 -24.90 26.39 10.47
N THR A 201 -24.86 26.20 11.79
CA THR A 201 -23.67 26.49 12.55
C THR A 201 -22.60 25.42 12.27
N VAL A 202 -21.40 25.87 11.87
CA VAL A 202 -20.25 25.01 11.61
C VAL A 202 -19.43 24.85 12.89
N PHE A 203 -19.31 23.62 13.36
CA PHE A 203 -18.42 23.25 14.47
C PHE A 203 -17.21 22.54 13.88
N LYS A 204 -16.04 23.15 14.00
CA LYS A 204 -14.80 22.63 13.45
C LYS A 204 -13.81 22.34 14.57
N SER A 205 -13.53 21.05 14.79
CA SER A 205 -12.41 20.63 15.65
C SER A 205 -11.12 20.62 14.85
N SER A 206 -9.98 20.79 15.52
CA SER A 206 -8.68 20.69 14.86
C SER A 206 -8.45 19.29 14.29
N PHE A 207 -7.87 19.24 13.09
CA PHE A 207 -7.39 18.01 12.46
C PHE A 207 -6.06 17.54 13.04
N ASN A 208 -5.42 18.33 13.88
CA ASN A 208 -4.15 17.99 14.47
C ASN A 208 -4.26 16.79 15.41
N ARG A 209 -3.43 15.79 15.16
CA ARG A 209 -3.26 14.60 15.99
C ARG A 209 -1.81 14.58 16.51
N PRO A 210 -1.49 15.33 17.59
CA PRO A 210 -0.12 15.51 18.08
C PRO A 210 0.55 14.20 18.51
N ASN A 211 -0.25 13.20 18.87
CA ASN A 211 0.21 11.88 19.29
C ASN A 211 0.58 10.94 18.12
N LEU A 212 0.40 11.37 16.86
CA LEU A 212 0.75 10.55 15.70
C LEU A 212 2.10 11.01 15.11
N TYR A 213 2.97 10.03 14.86
CA TYR A 213 4.18 10.21 14.08
C TYR A 213 3.92 9.83 12.63
N TYR A 214 4.40 10.64 11.67
CA TYR A 214 4.23 10.40 10.24
C TYR A 214 5.56 10.20 9.55
N GLU A 215 5.66 9.13 8.77
CA GLU A 215 6.89 8.76 8.05
C GLU A 215 6.58 8.20 6.67
N ILE A 216 7.34 8.64 5.66
CA ILE A 216 7.33 8.08 4.31
C ILE A 216 8.67 7.39 4.08
N ARG A 217 8.64 6.09 3.77
CA ARG A 217 9.79 5.25 3.48
C ARG A 217 9.85 4.85 2.02
N ASP A 218 11.05 4.60 1.53
CA ASP A 218 11.24 3.97 0.23
C ASP A 218 10.70 2.55 0.23
N LYS A 219 10.09 2.14 -0.89
CA LYS A 219 9.54 0.82 -1.08
C LYS A 219 10.57 -0.13 -1.72
N SER A 220 11.78 -0.22 -1.13
CA SER A 220 12.84 -1.11 -1.61
C SER A 220 12.64 -2.55 -1.15
N ASP A 221 12.42 -2.78 0.14
CA ASP A 221 12.09 -4.08 0.72
C ASP A 221 11.05 -3.92 1.84
N PRO A 222 9.81 -3.56 1.48
CA PRO A 222 8.77 -3.24 2.46
C PRO A 222 8.38 -4.43 3.32
N LYS A 223 8.49 -5.67 2.81
CA LYS A 223 8.16 -6.89 3.57
C LYS A 223 9.11 -7.06 4.75
N LYS A 224 10.40 -6.92 4.51
CA LYS A 224 11.44 -7.02 5.52
C LYS A 224 11.33 -5.90 6.56
N ASP A 225 11.10 -4.67 6.11
CA ASP A 225 10.97 -3.52 6.99
C ASP A 225 9.74 -3.62 7.89
N ILE A 226 8.61 -4.11 7.38
CA ILE A 226 7.39 -4.34 8.16
C ILE A 226 7.64 -5.38 9.24
N ILE A 227 8.22 -6.54 8.89
CA ILE A 227 8.50 -7.60 9.87
C ILE A 227 9.49 -7.11 10.93
N ARG A 228 10.55 -6.41 10.53
CA ARG A 228 11.53 -5.81 11.45
C ARG A 228 10.84 -4.85 12.42
N TYR A 229 10.03 -3.93 11.89
CA TYR A 229 9.30 -2.95 12.69
C TYR A 229 8.38 -3.62 13.72
N ILE A 230 7.59 -4.63 13.33
CA ILE A 230 6.67 -5.32 14.24
C ILE A 230 7.44 -6.09 15.33
N ARG A 231 8.54 -6.76 14.97
CA ARG A 231 9.39 -7.47 15.96
C ARG A 231 10.08 -6.54 16.95
N GLN A 232 10.43 -5.33 16.53
CA GLN A 232 10.96 -4.29 17.44
C GLN A 232 9.88 -3.67 18.33
N ASN A 233 8.60 -3.91 18.02
CA ASN A 233 7.44 -3.40 18.74
C ASN A 233 6.51 -4.54 19.19
N PRO A 234 6.96 -5.52 19.98
CA PRO A 234 6.17 -6.69 20.33
C PRO A 234 4.92 -6.31 21.13
N GLY A 235 3.82 -7.04 20.90
CA GLY A 235 2.54 -6.83 21.61
C GLY A 235 1.78 -5.56 21.22
N LYS A 236 2.22 -4.83 20.19
CA LYS A 236 1.51 -3.67 19.69
C LYS A 236 0.55 -4.06 18.57
N SER A 237 -0.72 -3.64 18.69
CA SER A 237 -1.73 -3.84 17.64
C SER A 237 -1.51 -2.89 16.46
N GLY A 238 -1.70 -3.38 15.24
CA GLY A 238 -1.53 -2.58 14.04
C GLY A 238 -2.39 -2.97 12.85
N ILE A 239 -2.48 -2.05 11.90
CA ILE A 239 -3.19 -2.24 10.63
C ILE A 239 -2.23 -1.99 9.49
N ILE A 240 -2.23 -2.87 8.49
CA ILE A 240 -1.42 -2.72 7.28
C ILE A 240 -2.35 -2.65 6.07
N TYR A 241 -2.29 -1.56 5.32
CA TYR A 241 -3.10 -1.33 4.14
C TYR A 241 -2.34 -1.70 2.86
N CYS A 242 -3.00 -2.49 1.99
CA CYS A 242 -2.52 -2.86 0.66
C CYS A 242 -3.59 -2.54 -0.41
N LEU A 243 -3.17 -2.26 -1.64
CA LEU A 243 -4.08 -1.98 -2.76
C LEU A 243 -4.81 -3.23 -3.25
N SER A 244 -4.16 -4.40 -3.28
CA SER A 244 -4.73 -5.61 -3.86
C SER A 244 -5.10 -6.67 -2.82
N ARG A 245 -6.15 -7.46 -3.11
CA ARG A 245 -6.59 -8.59 -2.28
C ARG A 245 -5.51 -9.66 -2.16
N LYS A 246 -4.86 -10.00 -3.28
CA LYS A 246 -3.77 -10.96 -3.35
C LYS A 246 -2.64 -10.55 -2.40
N LYS A 247 -2.20 -9.28 -2.45
CA LYS A 247 -1.15 -8.77 -1.56
C LYS A 247 -1.53 -8.82 -0.08
N VAL A 248 -2.80 -8.58 0.26
CA VAL A 248 -3.32 -8.70 1.63
C VAL A 248 -3.16 -10.14 2.15
N GLU A 249 -3.54 -11.13 1.35
CA GLU A 249 -3.44 -12.55 1.74
C GLU A 249 -1.97 -12.98 1.85
N GLU A 250 -1.14 -12.66 0.86
CA GLU A 250 0.30 -12.97 0.86
C GLU A 250 1.03 -12.36 2.07
N LEU A 251 0.77 -11.09 2.36
CA LEU A 251 1.45 -10.41 3.46
C LEU A 251 0.96 -10.93 4.83
N ALA A 252 -0.33 -11.23 4.99
CA ALA A 252 -0.84 -11.84 6.22
C ALA A 252 -0.23 -13.24 6.45
N GLU A 253 -0.10 -14.06 5.39
CA GLU A 253 0.57 -15.36 5.46
C GLU A 253 2.05 -15.21 5.82
N LEU A 254 2.76 -14.28 5.16
CA LEU A 254 4.16 -13.99 5.44
C LEU A 254 4.39 -13.59 6.91
N LEU A 255 3.53 -12.74 7.47
CA LEU A 255 3.60 -12.34 8.88
C LEU A 255 3.42 -13.54 9.81
N ASN A 256 2.43 -14.42 9.54
CA ASN A 256 2.17 -15.61 10.35
C ASN A 256 3.35 -16.59 10.33
N ILE A 257 3.96 -16.83 9.17
CA ILE A 257 5.16 -17.70 9.05
C ILE A 257 6.33 -17.12 9.86
N ASN A 258 6.41 -15.80 9.97
CA ASN A 258 7.41 -15.09 10.76
C ASN A 258 7.04 -14.95 12.25
N GLY A 259 6.00 -15.64 12.72
CA GLY A 259 5.58 -15.68 14.12
C GLY A 259 4.79 -14.46 14.58
N ILE A 260 4.30 -13.62 13.65
CA ILE A 260 3.45 -12.48 13.94
C ILE A 260 1.99 -12.91 13.68
N LYS A 261 1.13 -12.80 14.70
CA LYS A 261 -0.28 -13.17 14.58
C LYS A 261 -1.01 -12.15 13.70
N ALA A 262 -1.29 -12.50 12.47
CA ALA A 262 -1.96 -11.63 11.49
C ALA A 262 -3.16 -12.31 10.82
N ALA A 263 -4.14 -11.51 10.40
CA ALA A 263 -5.26 -11.99 9.59
C ALA A 263 -5.54 -11.05 8.41
N PRO A 264 -5.98 -11.59 7.24
CA PRO A 264 -6.36 -10.80 6.10
C PRO A 264 -7.77 -10.23 6.25
N TYR A 265 -8.02 -9.05 5.64
CA TYR A 265 -9.35 -8.45 5.57
C TYR A 265 -9.58 -7.70 4.26
N HIS A 266 -10.47 -8.20 3.42
CA HIS A 266 -10.86 -7.54 2.16
C HIS A 266 -12.26 -7.98 1.71
N ALA A 267 -12.86 -7.23 0.79
CA ALA A 267 -14.23 -7.47 0.32
C ALA A 267 -14.44 -8.80 -0.42
N GLY A 268 -13.36 -9.47 -0.84
CA GLY A 268 -13.43 -10.80 -1.47
C GLY A 268 -13.61 -11.96 -0.51
N LEU A 269 -13.34 -11.76 0.80
CA LEU A 269 -13.63 -12.76 1.82
C LEU A 269 -15.14 -12.83 2.06
N ASP A 270 -15.64 -14.01 2.46
CA ASP A 270 -17.02 -14.16 2.87
C ASP A 270 -17.34 -13.35 4.16
N ALA A 271 -18.60 -13.05 4.37
CA ALA A 271 -19.03 -12.19 5.48
C ALA A 271 -18.69 -12.77 6.86
N LYS A 272 -18.69 -14.10 7.01
CA LYS A 272 -18.39 -14.78 8.27
C LYS A 272 -16.91 -14.66 8.59
N THR A 273 -16.03 -14.99 7.65
CA THR A 273 -14.56 -14.85 7.81
C THR A 273 -14.16 -13.40 8.11
N ARG A 274 -14.79 -12.42 7.47
CA ARG A 274 -14.53 -11.00 7.77
C ARG A 274 -14.92 -10.64 9.20
N ALA A 275 -16.11 -11.09 9.67
CA ALA A 275 -16.55 -10.83 11.03
C ALA A 275 -15.63 -11.52 12.06
N GLU A 276 -15.26 -12.78 11.83
CA GLU A 276 -14.36 -13.53 12.70
C GLU A 276 -12.97 -12.89 12.80
N ASN A 277 -12.37 -12.46 11.67
CA ASN A 277 -11.06 -11.82 11.68
C ASN A 277 -11.10 -10.45 12.39
N GLN A 278 -12.19 -9.70 12.21
CA GLN A 278 -12.43 -8.45 12.92
C GLN A 278 -12.55 -8.67 14.43
N ASP A 279 -13.37 -9.66 14.86
CA ASP A 279 -13.56 -9.97 16.26
C ASP A 279 -12.26 -10.44 16.93
N ARG A 280 -11.49 -11.29 16.25
CA ARG A 280 -10.16 -11.73 16.72
C ARG A 280 -9.20 -10.54 16.93
N PHE A 281 -9.25 -9.53 16.05
CA PHE A 281 -8.44 -8.32 16.20
C PHE A 281 -8.91 -7.46 17.38
N LEU A 282 -10.23 -7.30 17.55
CA LEU A 282 -10.81 -6.54 18.66
C LEU A 282 -10.55 -7.23 20.02
N MET A 283 -10.57 -8.57 20.06
CA MET A 283 -10.31 -9.37 21.27
C MET A 283 -8.82 -9.65 21.52
N GLU A 284 -7.93 -9.07 20.73
CA GLU A 284 -6.46 -9.22 20.87
C GLU A 284 -5.94 -10.65 20.65
N ASP A 285 -6.71 -11.50 19.97
CA ASP A 285 -6.27 -12.84 19.57
C ASP A 285 -5.22 -12.76 18.44
N ILE A 286 -5.26 -11.67 17.65
CA ILE A 286 -4.26 -11.32 16.63
C ILE A 286 -3.78 -9.88 16.83
N ASP A 287 -2.51 -9.66 16.50
CA ASP A 287 -1.84 -8.38 16.69
C ASP A 287 -2.01 -7.46 15.47
N VAL A 288 -2.13 -8.03 14.28
CA VAL A 288 -2.11 -7.29 13.01
C VAL A 288 -3.26 -7.69 12.09
N ILE A 289 -3.95 -6.71 11.55
CA ILE A 289 -4.83 -6.86 10.39
C ILE A 289 -4.10 -6.36 9.14
N VAL A 290 -4.00 -7.21 8.13
CA VAL A 290 -3.59 -6.80 6.79
C VAL A 290 -4.82 -6.64 5.94
N ALA A 291 -5.03 -5.47 5.35
CA ALA A 291 -6.33 -5.15 4.75
C ALA A 291 -6.25 -4.30 3.48
N THR A 292 -7.30 -4.36 2.67
CA THR A 292 -7.62 -3.29 1.72
C THR A 292 -8.42 -2.19 2.44
N ILE A 293 -8.75 -1.11 1.72
CA ILE A 293 -9.63 -0.03 2.22
C ILE A 293 -10.99 -0.54 2.75
N ALA A 294 -11.33 -1.80 2.48
CA ALA A 294 -12.54 -2.44 3.02
C ALA A 294 -12.50 -2.59 4.56
N PHE A 295 -11.30 -2.65 5.18
CA PHE A 295 -11.12 -2.54 6.62
C PHE A 295 -11.05 -1.06 6.99
N GLY A 296 -12.19 -0.42 6.90
CA GLY A 296 -12.27 1.02 6.96
C GLY A 296 -13.27 1.51 7.98
N MET A 297 -14.28 2.23 7.53
CA MET A 297 -15.30 2.85 8.37
C MET A 297 -15.96 1.83 9.30
N GLY A 298 -16.08 2.17 10.58
CA GLY A 298 -16.77 1.34 11.58
C GLY A 298 -15.91 0.50 12.51
N ILE A 299 -14.58 0.54 12.39
CA ILE A 299 -13.69 -0.15 13.30
C ILE A 299 -13.26 0.82 14.40
N ASP A 300 -13.60 0.47 15.63
CA ASP A 300 -13.34 1.29 16.81
C ASP A 300 -12.49 0.51 17.84
N LYS A 301 -11.22 0.23 17.47
CA LYS A 301 -10.19 -0.25 18.39
C LYS A 301 -9.34 0.96 18.81
N PRO A 302 -9.36 1.37 20.11
CA PRO A 302 -8.72 2.60 20.54
C PRO A 302 -7.20 2.52 20.58
N ASP A 303 -6.65 1.34 20.80
CA ASP A 303 -5.24 1.05 21.11
C ASP A 303 -4.42 0.55 19.90
N VAL A 304 -4.81 0.90 18.69
CA VAL A 304 -3.98 0.66 17.50
C VAL A 304 -2.72 1.51 17.60
N ARG A 305 -1.55 0.86 17.65
CA ARG A 305 -0.24 1.54 17.83
C ARG A 305 0.43 1.90 16.53
N PHE A 306 0.12 1.21 15.43
CA PHE A 306 0.66 1.58 14.13
C PHE A 306 -0.33 1.35 12.99
N VAL A 307 -0.23 2.21 12.00
CA VAL A 307 -0.87 2.05 10.69
C VAL A 307 0.23 2.12 9.64
N ILE A 308 0.35 1.05 8.86
CA ILE A 308 1.33 0.96 7.80
C ILE A 308 0.60 0.91 6.46
N HIS A 309 1.00 1.75 5.52
CA HIS A 309 0.59 1.66 4.13
C HIS A 309 1.69 0.95 3.34
N TYR A 310 1.43 -0.30 2.93
CA TYR A 310 2.30 -1.04 2.02
C TYR A 310 2.32 -0.37 0.64
N ASP A 311 1.18 0.13 0.21
CA ASP A 311 0.99 0.92 -0.99
C ASP A 311 0.44 2.29 -0.61
N ILE A 312 0.85 3.34 -1.33
CA ILE A 312 0.34 4.69 -1.07
C ILE A 312 -1.16 4.77 -1.37
N PRO A 313 -1.97 5.43 -0.52
CA PRO A 313 -3.40 5.61 -0.77
C PRO A 313 -3.67 6.57 -1.94
N LYS A 314 -4.90 6.51 -2.50
CA LYS A 314 -5.28 7.31 -3.68
C LYS A 314 -5.54 8.79 -3.37
N SER A 315 -5.70 9.16 -2.11
CA SER A 315 -5.98 10.55 -1.70
C SER A 315 -5.51 10.82 -0.28
N ILE A 316 -5.27 12.08 0.02
CA ILE A 316 -4.89 12.56 1.35
C ILE A 316 -6.01 12.35 2.37
N GLU A 317 -7.28 12.49 1.96
CA GLU A 317 -8.42 12.23 2.84
C GLU A 317 -8.46 10.76 3.27
N GLY A 318 -8.27 9.82 2.33
CA GLY A 318 -8.16 8.40 2.62
C GLY A 318 -7.00 8.12 3.58
N TYR A 319 -5.84 8.68 3.27
CA TYR A 319 -4.65 8.59 4.12
C TYR A 319 -4.92 9.07 5.55
N TYR A 320 -5.51 10.26 5.69
CA TYR A 320 -5.85 10.84 6.99
C TYR A 320 -6.87 9.98 7.76
N GLN A 321 -7.88 9.46 7.06
CA GLN A 321 -8.90 8.59 7.66
C GLN A 321 -8.32 7.26 8.14
N GLU A 322 -7.40 6.68 7.37
CA GLU A 322 -6.74 5.40 7.67
C GLU A 322 -5.71 5.56 8.78
N THR A 323 -4.82 6.55 8.70
CA THR A 323 -3.85 6.87 9.77
C THR A 323 -4.53 7.31 11.06
N GLY A 324 -5.69 7.98 10.96
CA GLY A 324 -6.52 8.40 12.10
C GLY A 324 -7.05 7.25 12.96
N ARG A 325 -6.85 5.98 12.56
CA ARG A 325 -7.16 4.80 13.38
C ARG A 325 -6.14 4.58 14.48
N ALA A 326 -4.89 5.02 14.28
CA ALA A 326 -3.85 4.91 15.29
C ALA A 326 -4.11 5.87 16.48
N GLY A 327 -3.80 5.41 17.68
CA GLY A 327 -3.76 6.23 18.89
C GLY A 327 -5.07 6.97 19.23
N ARG A 328 -6.24 6.34 19.05
CA ARG A 328 -7.53 6.95 19.40
C ARG A 328 -7.70 7.18 20.89
N ASP A 329 -6.99 6.41 21.70
CA ASP A 329 -6.90 6.56 23.15
C ASP A 329 -6.00 7.73 23.61
N GLY A 330 -5.39 8.44 22.66
CA GLY A 330 -4.47 9.55 22.92
C GLY A 330 -3.01 9.12 23.15
N GLN A 331 -2.73 7.82 23.15
CA GLN A 331 -1.36 7.31 23.21
C GLN A 331 -0.67 7.44 21.85
N GLU A 332 0.66 7.31 21.84
CA GLU A 332 1.47 7.42 20.63
C GLU A 332 1.05 6.39 19.56
N GLY A 333 1.00 6.84 18.31
CA GLY A 333 0.73 6.03 17.13
C GLY A 333 1.73 6.31 16.01
N GLN A 334 2.19 5.26 15.34
CA GLN A 334 3.11 5.34 14.22
C GLN A 334 2.35 5.18 12.89
N CYS A 335 2.55 6.12 11.97
CA CYS A 335 1.96 6.10 10.63
C CYS A 335 3.09 6.04 9.61
N ILE A 336 3.33 4.85 9.07
CA ILE A 336 4.42 4.57 8.13
C ILE A 336 3.83 4.29 6.76
N THR A 337 4.34 4.93 5.72
CA THR A 337 3.88 4.72 4.34
C THR A 337 5.06 4.39 3.47
N PHE A 338 5.00 3.26 2.77
CA PHE A 338 5.94 2.92 1.73
C PHE A 338 5.51 3.60 0.43
N TYR A 339 6.47 4.22 -0.24
CA TYR A 339 6.24 4.96 -1.46
C TYR A 339 7.16 4.50 -2.57
N SER A 340 6.59 4.26 -3.76
CA SER A 340 7.28 4.03 -5.00
C SER A 340 6.51 4.71 -6.13
N TYR A 341 7.19 5.25 -7.12
CA TYR A 341 6.55 5.82 -8.29
C TYR A 341 5.75 4.77 -9.11
N LYS A 342 6.14 3.50 -9.04
CA LYS A 342 5.39 2.39 -9.64
C LYS A 342 3.97 2.26 -9.06
N ASP A 343 3.76 2.56 -7.78
CA ASP A 343 2.43 2.56 -7.17
C ASP A 343 1.51 3.61 -7.80
N ILE A 344 2.07 4.77 -8.16
CA ILE A 344 1.33 5.83 -8.85
C ILE A 344 0.87 5.36 -10.22
N GLN A 345 1.73 4.69 -10.98
CA GLN A 345 1.38 4.12 -12.29
C GLN A 345 0.29 3.04 -12.17
N LYS A 346 0.30 2.23 -11.12
CA LYS A 346 -0.76 1.25 -10.83
C LYS A 346 -2.09 1.96 -10.53
N LEU A 347 -2.05 3.01 -9.70
CA LEU A 347 -3.24 3.80 -9.36
C LEU A 347 -3.81 4.55 -10.57
N GLU A 348 -2.97 5.06 -11.45
CA GLU A 348 -3.37 5.66 -12.73
C GLU A 348 -4.10 4.64 -13.63
N LYS A 349 -3.61 3.38 -13.70
CA LYS A 349 -4.28 2.30 -14.44
C LYS A 349 -5.69 1.99 -13.90
N PHE A 350 -5.91 2.06 -12.59
CA PHE A 350 -7.24 1.86 -12.00
C PHE A 350 -8.25 2.98 -12.33
N MET A 351 -7.80 4.11 -12.82
CA MET A 351 -8.67 5.20 -13.27
C MET A 351 -9.09 5.06 -14.73
N GLN A 352 -8.38 4.24 -15.52
CA GLN A 352 -8.72 4.01 -16.92
C GLN A 352 -10.11 3.37 -17.06
N GLY A 353 -10.90 3.82 -18.03
CA GLY A 353 -12.26 3.32 -18.28
C GLY A 353 -13.36 3.95 -17.41
N LYS A 354 -13.02 4.84 -16.48
CA LYS A 354 -14.00 5.63 -15.74
C LYS A 354 -14.48 6.84 -16.56
N PRO A 355 -15.64 7.46 -16.20
CA PRO A 355 -16.06 8.74 -16.80
C PRO A 355 -14.95 9.82 -16.70
N ILE A 356 -14.80 10.65 -17.70
CA ILE A 356 -13.73 11.66 -17.79
C ILE A 356 -13.68 12.55 -16.55
N ALA A 357 -14.84 13.02 -16.05
CA ALA A 357 -14.90 13.85 -14.84
C ALA A 357 -14.36 13.13 -13.60
N GLU A 358 -14.64 11.83 -13.43
CA GLU A 358 -14.08 11.04 -12.33
C GLU A 358 -12.58 10.81 -12.48
N GLN A 359 -12.10 10.65 -13.71
CA GLN A 359 -10.67 10.53 -13.99
C GLN A 359 -9.92 11.82 -13.61
N GLU A 360 -10.42 12.98 -13.99
CA GLU A 360 -9.82 14.28 -13.67
C GLU A 360 -9.73 14.51 -12.15
N ILE A 361 -10.82 14.24 -11.43
CA ILE A 361 -10.84 14.35 -9.97
C ILE A 361 -9.86 13.36 -9.36
N GLY A 362 -9.89 12.09 -9.80
CA GLY A 362 -8.98 11.05 -9.29
C GLY A 362 -7.51 11.38 -9.53
N LYS A 363 -7.17 11.95 -10.68
CA LYS A 363 -5.81 12.42 -11.01
C LYS A 363 -5.37 13.55 -10.08
N GLN A 364 -6.24 14.53 -9.83
CA GLN A 364 -5.94 15.64 -8.94
C GLN A 364 -5.64 15.12 -7.52
N LEU A 365 -6.51 14.27 -6.96
CA LEU A 365 -6.34 13.69 -5.63
C LEU A 365 -5.04 12.87 -5.53
N LEU A 366 -4.70 12.12 -6.59
CA LEU A 366 -3.47 11.35 -6.64
C LEU A 366 -2.24 12.27 -6.67
N MET A 367 -2.26 13.35 -7.46
CA MET A 367 -1.15 14.31 -7.51
C MET A 367 -0.93 15.03 -6.18
N GLU A 368 -1.99 15.34 -5.44
CA GLU A 368 -1.89 15.89 -4.08
C GLU A 368 -1.23 14.89 -3.12
N THR A 369 -1.55 13.58 -3.26
CA THR A 369 -0.92 12.52 -2.48
C THR A 369 0.57 12.35 -2.81
N VAL A 370 0.93 12.44 -4.10
CA VAL A 370 2.32 12.45 -4.56
C VAL A 370 3.07 13.64 -3.98
N SER A 371 2.48 14.84 -4.07
CA SER A 371 3.05 16.06 -3.50
C SER A 371 3.33 15.93 -2.00
N TYR A 372 2.41 15.31 -1.27
CA TYR A 372 2.61 14.99 0.15
C TYR A 372 3.76 14.01 0.37
N ALA A 373 3.82 12.93 -0.41
CA ALA A 373 4.84 11.89 -0.24
C ALA A 373 6.25 12.41 -0.52
N GLU A 374 6.40 13.24 -1.53
CA GLU A 374 7.70 13.71 -2.00
C GLU A 374 8.18 15.01 -1.38
N SER A 375 7.27 15.76 -0.77
CA SER A 375 7.61 17.02 -0.09
C SER A 375 8.60 16.80 1.06
N ASN A 376 9.45 17.82 1.25
CA ASN A 376 10.38 17.93 2.38
C ASN A 376 9.83 18.80 3.51
N SER A 377 8.68 19.39 3.30
CA SER A 377 8.00 20.17 4.33
C SER A 377 7.46 19.24 5.44
N CYS A 378 7.23 19.84 6.61
CA CYS A 378 6.62 19.13 7.73
C CYS A 378 5.35 18.38 7.30
N ARG A 379 5.31 17.03 7.48
CA ARG A 379 4.17 16.19 7.10
C ARG A 379 2.87 16.65 7.73
N ARG A 380 2.94 17.04 9.01
CA ARG A 380 1.79 17.55 9.77
C ARG A 380 1.26 18.86 9.20
N LYS A 381 2.15 19.80 8.89
CA LYS A 381 1.81 21.09 8.27
C LYS A 381 1.08 20.90 6.94
N LEU A 382 1.59 19.98 6.10
CA LEU A 382 0.95 19.65 4.82
C LEU A 382 -0.45 19.08 4.99
N LEU A 383 -0.64 18.11 5.93
CA LEU A 383 -1.95 17.52 6.19
C LEU A 383 -2.95 18.56 6.71
N LEU A 384 -2.54 19.41 7.65
CA LEU A 384 -3.42 20.42 8.20
C LEU A 384 -3.80 21.48 7.17
N ASN A 385 -2.84 21.97 6.40
CA ASN A 385 -3.09 22.93 5.31
C ASN A 385 -4.03 22.36 4.25
N TYR A 386 -3.91 21.07 3.93
CA TYR A 386 -4.82 20.39 3.00
C TYR A 386 -6.29 20.50 3.44
N PHE A 387 -6.55 20.38 4.74
CA PHE A 387 -7.89 20.54 5.33
C PHE A 387 -8.26 22.00 5.65
N GLY A 388 -7.43 22.96 5.23
CA GLY A 388 -7.67 24.39 5.46
C GLY A 388 -7.46 24.79 6.92
N GLU A 389 -6.52 24.13 7.63
CA GLU A 389 -6.10 24.49 8.98
C GLU A 389 -4.64 24.96 8.95
N ASP A 390 -4.39 26.15 9.45
CA ASP A 390 -3.05 26.70 9.55
C ASP A 390 -2.28 26.03 10.69
N PHE A 391 -1.02 25.69 10.40
CA PHE A 391 -0.08 25.19 11.40
C PHE A 391 1.12 26.14 11.44
N PRO A 392 1.24 26.96 12.49
CA PRO A 392 2.21 28.05 12.52
C PRO A 392 3.65 27.60 12.73
N GLU A 393 3.85 26.37 13.20
CA GLU A 393 5.17 25.82 13.49
C GLU A 393 5.80 25.23 12.22
N ASP A 394 7.09 25.50 11.99
CA ASP A 394 7.82 24.92 10.86
C ASP A 394 8.31 23.49 11.15
N ASN A 395 8.43 23.12 12.43
CA ASN A 395 8.85 21.81 12.88
C ASN A 395 7.86 21.24 13.89
N CYS A 396 7.19 20.13 13.56
CA CYS A 396 6.24 19.49 14.47
C CYS A 396 6.88 18.53 15.49
N GLY A 397 8.19 18.25 15.40
CA GLY A 397 8.92 17.31 16.26
C GLY A 397 8.46 15.84 16.16
N ALA A 398 7.54 15.51 15.25
CA ALA A 398 6.89 14.21 15.16
C ALA A 398 6.60 13.78 13.70
N CYS A 399 7.54 14.01 12.80
CA CYS A 399 7.53 13.41 11.44
C CYS A 399 8.96 13.23 10.92
N ASP A 400 9.10 12.39 9.90
CA ASP A 400 10.37 12.07 9.25
C ASP A 400 11.13 13.33 8.79
N ASN A 401 10.46 14.24 8.09
CA ASN A 401 11.09 15.45 7.56
C ASN A 401 11.56 16.43 8.66
N CYS A 402 10.88 16.46 9.80
CA CYS A 402 11.28 17.32 10.93
C CYS A 402 12.42 16.74 11.76
N LEU A 403 12.44 15.41 11.95
CA LEU A 403 13.47 14.73 12.73
C LEU A 403 14.73 14.44 11.91
N HIS A 404 14.57 14.22 10.61
CA HIS A 404 15.65 13.91 9.67
C HIS A 404 15.57 14.83 8.44
N PRO A 405 15.85 16.13 8.58
CA PRO A 405 15.76 17.08 7.49
C PRO A 405 16.75 16.71 6.40
N LYS A 406 16.26 16.68 5.15
CA LYS A 406 17.08 16.35 3.99
C LYS A 406 17.92 17.55 3.56
N LYS A 407 19.05 17.26 2.93
CA LYS A 407 19.84 18.29 2.28
C LYS A 407 19.03 18.89 1.13
N GLN A 408 19.07 20.19 1.05
CA GLN A 408 18.47 20.97 -0.03
C GLN A 408 19.55 21.73 -0.75
N PHE A 409 19.30 22.03 -2.01
CA PHE A 409 20.13 22.90 -2.83
C PHE A 409 19.24 23.90 -3.58
N ASP A 410 19.78 25.04 -3.96
CA ASP A 410 19.08 25.99 -4.83
C ASP A 410 19.09 25.46 -6.25
N GLY A 411 17.99 24.80 -6.63
CA GLY A 411 17.78 24.18 -7.94
C GLY A 411 17.22 25.13 -8.99
N ARG A 412 17.47 26.44 -8.85
CA ARG A 412 16.99 27.47 -9.77
C ARG A 412 17.50 27.28 -11.17
N GLU A 413 18.80 27.01 -11.32
CA GLU A 413 19.45 26.83 -12.61
C GLU A 413 18.99 25.53 -13.27
N GLU A 414 18.88 24.45 -12.50
CA GLU A 414 18.43 23.15 -12.98
C GLU A 414 16.99 23.19 -13.47
N MET A 415 16.11 23.83 -12.72
CA MET A 415 14.69 23.96 -13.11
C MET A 415 14.55 24.86 -14.33
N ALA A 416 15.29 25.95 -14.41
CA ALA A 416 15.29 26.80 -15.59
C ALA A 416 15.73 26.02 -16.84
N MET A 417 16.80 25.21 -16.74
CA MET A 417 17.29 24.37 -17.83
C MET A 417 16.24 23.33 -18.29
N VAL A 418 15.50 22.73 -17.36
CA VAL A 418 14.40 21.80 -17.67
C VAL A 418 13.30 22.53 -18.46
N ILE A 419 12.87 23.71 -17.98
CA ILE A 419 11.78 24.46 -18.62
C ILE A 419 12.22 24.97 -19.99
N GLU A 420 13.44 25.45 -20.13
CA GLU A 420 14.02 25.88 -21.41
C GLU A 420 14.08 24.73 -22.40
N LEU A 421 14.53 23.54 -21.99
CA LEU A 421 14.50 22.36 -22.84
C LEU A 421 13.09 22.06 -23.33
N ILE A 422 12.09 22.00 -22.43
CA ILE A 422 10.69 21.72 -22.79
C ILE A 422 10.16 22.74 -23.80
N GLN A 423 10.48 24.01 -23.63
CA GLN A 423 10.03 25.07 -24.55
C GLN A 423 10.77 25.05 -25.89
N SER A 424 11.98 24.54 -25.95
CA SER A 424 12.77 24.43 -27.19
C SER A 424 12.34 23.28 -28.09
N LEU A 425 11.60 22.30 -27.54
CA LEU A 425 11.15 21.12 -28.28
C LEU A 425 9.81 21.39 -29.01
N PRO A 426 9.67 20.93 -30.27
CA PRO A 426 8.45 21.13 -31.05
C PRO A 426 7.28 20.27 -30.56
N GLU A 427 7.58 19.19 -29.84
CA GLU A 427 6.63 18.23 -29.30
C GLU A 427 6.94 17.98 -27.81
N HIS A 428 5.94 17.47 -27.08
CA HIS A 428 6.13 17.10 -25.68
C HIS A 428 6.66 15.68 -25.56
N PHE A 429 7.54 15.45 -24.57
CA PHE A 429 8.16 14.17 -24.32
C PHE A 429 7.95 13.71 -22.87
N LYS A 430 8.20 12.43 -22.63
CA LYS A 430 8.15 11.84 -21.28
C LYS A 430 9.35 12.32 -20.45
N MET A 431 9.20 12.28 -19.14
CA MET A 431 10.23 12.67 -18.16
C MET A 431 11.60 12.02 -18.44
N GLU A 432 11.63 10.71 -18.66
CA GLU A 432 12.85 9.97 -18.93
C GLU A 432 13.59 10.46 -20.17
N HIS A 433 12.85 10.79 -21.24
CA HIS A 433 13.43 11.32 -22.47
C HIS A 433 14.08 12.69 -22.27
N LEU A 434 13.40 13.58 -21.52
CA LEU A 434 13.95 14.91 -21.17
C LEU A 434 15.19 14.79 -20.27
N ALA A 435 15.16 13.88 -19.30
CA ALA A 435 16.28 13.60 -18.41
C ALA A 435 17.49 13.06 -19.18
N ASN A 436 17.28 12.14 -20.13
CA ASN A 436 18.32 11.62 -21.01
C ASN A 436 18.96 12.72 -21.90
N ILE A 437 18.18 13.68 -22.39
CA ILE A 437 18.74 14.80 -23.16
C ILE A 437 19.68 15.64 -22.28
N LEU A 438 19.24 16.02 -21.07
CA LEU A 438 20.03 16.86 -20.17
C LEU A 438 21.29 16.14 -19.66
N SER A 439 21.24 14.87 -19.34
CA SER A 439 22.39 14.08 -18.93
C SER A 439 23.34 13.73 -20.07
N GLY A 440 22.90 13.87 -21.34
CA GLY A 440 23.70 13.50 -22.50
C GLY A 440 23.70 12.00 -22.81
N GLU A 441 22.75 11.23 -22.26
CA GLU A 441 22.59 9.81 -22.54
C GLU A 441 21.95 9.59 -23.92
N VAL A 442 22.61 8.76 -24.75
CA VAL A 442 22.19 8.53 -26.14
C VAL A 442 21.44 7.20 -26.23
N ASN A 443 20.19 7.26 -26.69
CA ASN A 443 19.40 6.07 -27.00
C ASN A 443 18.82 6.14 -28.45
N SER A 444 18.13 5.09 -28.87
CA SER A 444 17.55 5.01 -30.22
C SER A 444 16.51 6.11 -30.48
N ILE A 445 15.73 6.51 -29.47
CA ILE A 445 14.72 7.55 -29.57
C ILE A 445 15.37 8.93 -29.76
N ILE A 446 16.38 9.27 -28.96
CA ILE A 446 17.14 10.52 -29.06
C ILE A 446 17.74 10.69 -30.46
N LYS A 447 18.33 9.60 -31.00
CA LYS A 447 18.87 9.61 -32.37
C LYS A 447 17.82 9.79 -33.45
N SER A 448 16.63 9.15 -33.29
CA SER A 448 15.55 9.26 -34.28
C SER A 448 14.99 10.67 -34.40
N TYR A 449 14.87 11.37 -33.28
CA TYR A 449 14.44 12.77 -33.21
C TYR A 449 15.60 13.78 -33.43
N LYS A 450 16.84 13.31 -33.52
CA LYS A 450 18.07 14.13 -33.65
C LYS A 450 18.27 15.07 -32.46
N HIS A 451 17.81 14.69 -31.29
CA HIS A 451 17.96 15.49 -30.06
C HIS A 451 19.40 15.47 -29.51
N ASP A 452 20.25 14.56 -29.98
CA ASP A 452 21.70 14.57 -29.78
C ASP A 452 22.41 15.82 -30.41
N LYS A 453 21.69 16.62 -31.18
CA LYS A 453 22.20 17.85 -31.81
C LYS A 453 21.62 19.12 -31.20
N LEU A 454 20.80 19.02 -30.17
CA LEU A 454 20.26 20.19 -29.45
C LEU A 454 21.37 20.87 -28.66
N GLU A 455 21.26 22.18 -28.49
CA GLU A 455 22.22 22.98 -27.69
C GLU A 455 22.22 22.50 -26.22
N LEU A 456 21.06 22.11 -25.70
CA LEU A 456 20.90 21.60 -24.34
C LEU A 456 21.23 20.11 -24.19
N PHE A 457 21.63 19.41 -25.27
CA PHE A 457 22.03 18.01 -25.14
C PHE A 457 23.31 17.88 -24.33
N GLY A 458 23.23 17.18 -23.19
CA GLY A 458 24.36 17.03 -22.25
C GLY A 458 24.74 18.31 -21.51
N ALA A 459 23.89 19.35 -21.54
CA ALA A 459 24.13 20.57 -20.77
C ALA A 459 24.22 20.30 -19.25
N GLY A 460 23.52 19.28 -18.78
CA GLY A 460 23.53 18.83 -17.40
C GLY A 460 24.25 17.50 -17.16
N LYS A 461 25.27 17.16 -17.96
CA LYS A 461 26.03 15.90 -17.91
C LYS A 461 26.74 15.62 -16.58
N ASP A 462 26.92 16.64 -15.74
CA ASP A 462 27.50 16.49 -14.41
C ASP A 462 26.55 15.80 -13.43
N HIS A 463 25.30 15.62 -13.83
CA HIS A 463 24.26 14.95 -13.08
C HIS A 463 23.69 13.76 -13.85
N SER A 464 23.28 12.71 -13.11
CA SER A 464 22.70 11.49 -13.69
C SER A 464 21.30 11.73 -14.27
N VAL A 465 20.85 10.82 -15.15
CA VAL A 465 19.45 10.77 -15.63
C VAL A 465 18.46 10.80 -14.47
N ARG A 466 18.81 10.13 -13.39
CA ARG A 466 18.00 10.03 -12.18
C ARG A 466 17.86 11.39 -11.48
N PHE A 467 18.94 12.13 -11.33
CA PHE A 467 18.89 13.49 -10.78
C PHE A 467 17.95 14.37 -11.59
N TRP A 468 18.06 14.37 -12.92
CA TRP A 468 17.19 15.15 -13.80
C TRP A 468 15.73 14.71 -13.72
N SER A 469 15.48 13.42 -13.60
CA SER A 469 14.15 12.90 -13.37
C SER A 469 13.55 13.40 -12.04
N ALA A 470 14.36 13.46 -10.97
CA ALA A 470 13.94 14.00 -9.69
C ALA A 470 13.68 15.52 -9.74
N VAL A 471 14.48 16.29 -10.47
CA VAL A 471 14.26 17.73 -10.69
C VAL A 471 12.94 17.95 -11.45
N ILE A 472 12.72 17.23 -12.56
CA ILE A 472 11.49 17.33 -13.35
C ILE A 472 10.27 16.97 -12.47
N HIS A 473 10.40 15.95 -11.68
CA HIS A 473 9.34 15.49 -10.79
C HIS A 473 8.99 16.54 -9.73
N GLN A 474 9.99 17.13 -9.07
CA GLN A 474 9.77 18.24 -8.14
C GLN A 474 9.15 19.46 -8.85
N GLY A 475 9.51 19.72 -10.10
CA GLY A 475 8.86 20.76 -10.92
C GLY A 475 7.36 20.51 -11.15
N ILE A 476 6.94 19.24 -11.30
CA ILE A 476 5.52 18.88 -11.39
C ILE A 476 4.81 19.13 -10.05
N VAL A 477 5.43 18.73 -8.94
CA VAL A 477 4.91 18.94 -7.58
C VAL A 477 4.76 20.42 -7.24
N LEU A 478 5.71 21.24 -7.69
CA LEU A 478 5.70 22.69 -7.49
C LEU A 478 4.81 23.45 -8.51
N HIS A 479 4.08 22.72 -9.35
CA HIS A 479 3.21 23.25 -10.41
C HIS A 479 3.93 24.12 -11.47
N LEU A 480 5.25 24.04 -11.56
CA LEU A 480 6.03 24.66 -12.64
C LEU A 480 5.93 23.86 -13.94
N LEU A 481 5.75 22.54 -13.81
CA LEU A 481 5.56 21.61 -14.91
C LEU A 481 4.21 20.91 -14.80
N HIS A 482 3.69 20.45 -15.94
CA HIS A 482 2.46 19.66 -16.03
C HIS A 482 2.74 18.33 -16.73
N LYS A 483 2.25 17.24 -16.15
CA LYS A 483 2.29 15.90 -16.74
C LYS A 483 0.91 15.57 -17.30
N ASP A 484 0.81 15.46 -18.60
CA ASP A 484 -0.43 15.04 -19.28
C ASP A 484 -0.56 13.51 -19.25
N ILE A 485 -1.43 13.00 -18.34
CA ILE A 485 -1.64 11.57 -18.14
C ILE A 485 -2.44 10.96 -19.31
N GLU A 486 -3.32 11.74 -19.97
CA GLU A 486 -4.11 11.27 -21.12
C GLU A 486 -3.25 11.05 -22.36
N SER A 487 -2.22 11.87 -22.51
CA SER A 487 -1.21 11.74 -23.56
C SER A 487 0.01 10.93 -23.09
N TYR A 488 -0.22 9.83 -22.36
CA TYR A 488 0.83 8.89 -21.91
C TYR A 488 1.96 9.50 -21.06
N GLY A 489 1.69 10.57 -20.33
CA GLY A 489 2.64 11.19 -19.39
C GLY A 489 3.64 12.15 -20.03
N LEU A 490 3.23 12.85 -21.06
CA LEU A 490 4.01 13.92 -21.67
C LEU A 490 4.14 15.11 -20.71
N ILE A 491 5.32 15.75 -20.70
CA ILE A 491 5.62 16.89 -19.83
C ILE A 491 5.56 18.18 -20.60
N SER A 492 4.91 19.19 -20.04
CA SER A 492 4.85 20.56 -20.56
C SER A 492 5.13 21.58 -19.45
N ALA A 493 5.56 22.77 -19.81
CA ALA A 493 5.70 23.87 -18.86
C ALA A 493 4.32 24.51 -18.59
N THR A 494 4.04 24.86 -17.34
CA THR A 494 2.85 25.62 -16.96
C THR A 494 3.04 27.13 -17.21
N LYS A 495 2.00 27.93 -16.97
CA LYS A 495 2.14 29.39 -16.99
C LYS A 495 3.09 29.88 -15.90
N ASP A 496 3.05 29.24 -14.72
CA ASP A 496 3.94 29.58 -13.61
C ASP A 496 5.38 29.15 -13.91
N GLY A 497 5.57 28.01 -14.60
CA GLY A 497 6.89 27.60 -15.09
C GLY A 497 7.46 28.57 -16.14
N ALA A 498 6.64 29.05 -17.07
CA ALA A 498 7.09 30.06 -18.03
C ALA A 498 7.46 31.37 -17.33
N ALA A 499 6.68 31.82 -16.35
CA ALA A 499 6.99 33.02 -15.57
C ALA A 499 8.26 32.84 -14.72
N PHE A 500 8.50 31.62 -14.17
CA PHE A 500 9.72 31.30 -13.47
C PHE A 500 10.95 31.45 -14.36
N LEU A 501 10.87 31.01 -15.62
CA LEU A 501 11.98 31.12 -16.57
C LEU A 501 12.31 32.59 -16.89
N GLU A 502 11.29 33.47 -16.97
CA GLU A 502 11.46 34.90 -17.19
C GLU A 502 12.09 35.64 -16.00
N ALA A 503 11.75 35.23 -14.78
CA ALA A 503 12.24 35.84 -13.54
C ALA A 503 12.52 34.75 -12.47
N PRO A 504 13.64 33.99 -12.59
CA PRO A 504 13.95 32.92 -11.65
C PRO A 504 14.13 33.42 -10.22
N TYR A 505 13.45 32.77 -9.27
CA TYR A 505 13.59 33.01 -7.84
C TYR A 505 14.30 31.81 -7.18
N GLU A 506 14.78 31.99 -5.95
CA GLU A 506 15.41 30.93 -5.19
C GLU A 506 14.45 29.74 -5.03
N LEU A 507 14.83 28.56 -5.53
CA LEU A 507 14.02 27.36 -5.59
C LEU A 507 14.73 26.23 -4.86
N MET A 508 14.35 26.01 -3.60
CA MET A 508 14.95 24.94 -2.81
C MET A 508 14.42 23.57 -3.24
N LEU A 509 15.26 22.81 -3.95
CA LEU A 509 15.03 21.43 -4.30
C LEU A 509 15.78 20.50 -3.35
N THR A 510 15.30 19.28 -3.17
CA THR A 510 16.03 18.27 -2.41
C THR A 510 17.03 17.56 -3.28
N GLU A 511 18.20 17.30 -2.69
CA GLU A 511 19.11 16.29 -3.19
C GLU A 511 18.35 14.94 -3.22
N ASP A 512 18.57 14.21 -4.30
CA ASP A 512 17.84 13.02 -4.75
C ASP A 512 17.32 12.12 -3.60
N ARG A 513 16.03 11.81 -3.63
CA ARG A 513 15.50 10.62 -2.96
C ARG A 513 15.81 9.43 -3.84
N GLU A 514 16.68 8.56 -3.38
CA GLU A 514 16.75 7.21 -3.91
C GLU A 514 15.45 6.46 -3.52
N PHE A 515 14.36 6.71 -4.28
CA PHE A 515 13.25 5.76 -4.28
C PHE A 515 13.72 4.57 -5.12
N ALA A 516 14.12 3.51 -4.44
CA ALA A 516 14.44 2.27 -5.12
C ALA A 516 13.26 1.88 -6.03
N GLU A 517 13.53 1.48 -7.23
CA GLU A 517 12.53 0.86 -8.09
C GLU A 517 12.05 -0.38 -7.33
N GLY A 518 10.82 -0.32 -6.81
CA GLY A 518 10.21 -1.43 -6.06
C GLY A 518 10.21 -2.67 -6.95
N GLU A 519 10.58 -3.81 -6.40
CA GLU A 519 10.44 -5.10 -7.07
C GLU A 519 8.98 -5.27 -7.53
N ASP A 520 8.78 -5.56 -8.81
CA ASP A 520 7.48 -5.99 -9.31
C ASP A 520 7.19 -7.35 -8.71
N ASP A 521 6.20 -7.43 -7.86
CA ASP A 521 5.64 -8.66 -7.30
C ASP A 521 4.63 -9.33 -8.30
N ASP A 522 4.75 -9.04 -9.59
CA ASP A 522 3.99 -9.69 -10.64
C ASP A 522 4.97 -10.39 -11.60
N ASP A 523 5.01 -11.72 -11.50
CA ASP A 523 5.43 -12.71 -12.49
C ASP A 523 6.66 -12.42 -13.39
N ASP A 524 7.80 -11.98 -12.83
CA ASP A 524 9.08 -12.04 -13.55
C ASP A 524 10.24 -12.29 -12.57
N ILE A 525 10.42 -13.55 -12.19
CA ILE A 525 11.58 -14.00 -11.39
C ILE A 525 12.87 -14.01 -12.24
N ALA A 526 12.76 -14.00 -13.57
CA ALA A 526 13.92 -14.08 -14.47
C ALA A 526 14.60 -12.74 -14.80
N ALA A 527 13.89 -11.60 -14.76
CA ALA A 527 14.47 -10.31 -15.16
C ALA A 527 15.18 -9.55 -14.02
N SER A 528 14.98 -9.94 -12.74
CA SER A 528 15.55 -9.23 -11.60
C SER A 528 17.01 -9.58 -11.28
N ALA A 529 17.56 -10.62 -11.87
CA ALA A 529 18.96 -11.03 -11.66
C ALA A 529 19.98 -10.05 -12.30
N ALA A 530 19.60 -9.34 -13.35
CA ALA A 530 20.49 -8.43 -14.06
C ALA A 530 20.58 -7.01 -13.44
N ALA A 531 19.59 -6.59 -12.64
CA ALA A 531 19.52 -5.23 -12.08
C ALA A 531 20.24 -5.05 -10.72
N ARG A 532 20.64 -6.14 -10.05
CA ARG A 532 21.30 -6.10 -8.72
C ARG A 532 22.83 -5.90 -8.77
N ASN A 533 23.42 -5.73 -9.94
CA ASN A 533 24.87 -5.55 -10.10
C ASN A 533 25.42 -4.13 -9.83
N GLY A 534 24.64 -3.27 -9.21
CA GLY A 534 25.02 -1.88 -8.96
C GLY A 534 24.85 -1.42 -7.52
N GLY A 535 25.74 -1.79 -6.61
CA GLY A 535 25.98 -0.97 -5.43
C GLY A 535 25.98 -1.66 -4.07
N GLY A 536 27.14 -1.79 -3.43
CA GLY A 536 27.25 -1.75 -1.98
C GLY A 536 27.68 -3.01 -1.25
N GLY A 537 28.02 -4.09 -1.92
CA GLY A 537 28.69 -5.21 -1.26
C GLY A 537 30.09 -4.83 -0.81
N ASP A 538 30.57 -5.41 0.30
CA ASP A 538 31.94 -5.22 0.76
C ASP A 538 32.94 -5.74 -0.28
N PRO A 539 33.71 -4.85 -0.97
CA PRO A 539 34.57 -5.28 -2.07
C PRO A 539 35.73 -6.17 -1.61
N GLN A 540 36.18 -6.00 -0.35
CA GLN A 540 37.24 -6.79 0.23
C GLN A 540 36.77 -8.19 0.55
N LEU A 541 35.59 -8.32 1.19
CA LEU A 541 34.97 -9.62 1.46
C LEU A 541 34.65 -10.35 0.16
N LEU A 542 34.08 -9.65 -0.83
CA LEU A 542 33.73 -10.24 -2.13
C LEU A 542 34.98 -10.82 -2.84
N ALA A 543 36.13 -10.12 -2.80
CA ALA A 543 37.39 -10.64 -3.35
C ALA A 543 37.81 -11.92 -2.61
N MET A 544 37.77 -11.93 -1.28
CA MET A 544 38.09 -13.10 -0.47
C MET A 544 37.19 -14.30 -0.75
N LEU A 545 35.90 -14.06 -0.94
CA LEU A 545 34.90 -15.11 -1.29
C LEU A 545 35.16 -15.69 -2.68
N LYS A 546 35.55 -14.84 -3.66
CA LYS A 546 35.92 -15.30 -5.01
C LYS A 546 37.18 -16.15 -4.99
N ASP A 547 38.17 -15.80 -4.19
CA ASP A 547 39.41 -16.59 -4.06
C ASP A 547 39.15 -17.91 -3.36
N LEU A 548 38.36 -17.93 -2.25
CA LEU A 548 37.96 -19.16 -1.60
C LEU A 548 37.19 -20.10 -2.55
N ARG A 549 36.28 -19.52 -3.34
CA ARG A 549 35.54 -20.29 -4.37
C ARG A 549 36.47 -20.99 -5.35
N LYS A 550 37.48 -20.29 -5.86
CA LYS A 550 38.47 -20.89 -6.75
C LYS A 550 39.24 -22.03 -6.10
N ASP A 551 39.61 -21.87 -4.83
CA ASP A 551 40.35 -22.91 -4.09
C ASP A 551 39.49 -24.14 -3.80
N VAL A 552 38.21 -23.93 -3.44
CA VAL A 552 37.26 -25.02 -3.23
C VAL A 552 37.00 -25.74 -4.56
N ALA A 553 36.79 -25.01 -5.65
CA ALA A 553 36.56 -25.53 -6.98
C ALA A 553 37.73 -26.41 -7.46
N LYS A 554 38.99 -25.93 -7.35
CA LYS A 554 40.17 -26.71 -7.68
C LYS A 554 40.28 -27.99 -6.88
N ARG A 555 40.00 -27.94 -5.56
CA ARG A 555 40.05 -29.11 -4.67
C ARG A 555 39.02 -30.17 -5.02
N LEU A 556 37.80 -29.72 -5.39
CA LEU A 556 36.68 -30.60 -5.73
C LEU A 556 36.69 -30.99 -7.23
N ARG A 557 37.58 -30.41 -8.04
CA ARG A 557 37.62 -30.56 -9.51
C ARG A 557 36.30 -30.20 -10.17
N LEU A 558 35.69 -29.08 -9.74
CA LEU A 558 34.46 -28.51 -10.25
C LEU A 558 34.70 -27.10 -10.79
N GLN A 559 33.84 -26.65 -11.69
CA GLN A 559 33.89 -25.25 -12.12
C GLN A 559 33.50 -24.31 -10.97
N PRO A 560 34.11 -23.10 -10.85
CA PRO A 560 33.84 -22.19 -9.73
C PRO A 560 32.37 -21.80 -9.57
N TRP A 561 31.64 -21.61 -10.66
CA TRP A 561 30.22 -21.23 -10.64
C TRP A 561 29.32 -22.34 -10.10
N VAL A 562 29.72 -23.60 -10.17
CA VAL A 562 28.99 -24.73 -9.58
C VAL A 562 28.94 -24.63 -8.06
N ILE A 563 30.00 -24.11 -7.44
CA ILE A 563 30.04 -23.90 -5.98
C ILE A 563 29.05 -22.82 -5.60
N PHE A 564 29.30 -21.58 -6.03
CA PHE A 564 28.39 -20.46 -5.87
C PHE A 564 28.56 -19.49 -7.05
N GLY A 565 27.45 -19.04 -7.66
CA GLY A 565 27.46 -18.03 -8.70
C GLY A 565 27.94 -16.65 -8.19
N ASP A 566 28.33 -15.77 -9.09
CA ASP A 566 28.73 -14.40 -8.73
C ASP A 566 27.64 -13.62 -7.99
N PRO A 567 26.34 -13.75 -8.35
CA PRO A 567 25.25 -13.14 -7.56
C PRO A 567 25.20 -13.65 -6.13
N SER A 568 25.46 -14.94 -5.89
CA SER A 568 25.50 -15.52 -4.54
C SER A 568 26.62 -14.94 -3.70
N LEU A 569 27.81 -14.81 -4.27
CA LEU A 569 28.96 -14.21 -3.55
C LEU A 569 28.76 -12.71 -3.29
N SER A 570 28.14 -12.00 -4.22
CA SER A 570 27.79 -10.59 -4.04
C SER A 570 26.80 -10.44 -2.88
N ASP A 571 25.78 -11.27 -2.82
CA ASP A 571 24.79 -11.26 -1.75
C ASP A 571 25.39 -11.64 -0.39
N MET A 572 26.31 -12.63 -0.36
CA MET A 572 27.09 -12.98 0.84
C MET A 572 27.94 -11.81 1.36
N SER A 573 28.49 -10.98 0.46
CA SER A 573 29.28 -9.80 0.84
C SER A 573 28.44 -8.63 1.36
N ILE A 574 27.11 -8.68 1.18
CA ILE A 574 26.15 -7.70 1.69
C ILE A 574 25.53 -8.20 3.01
N MET A 575 25.15 -9.49 3.04
CA MET A 575 24.38 -10.08 4.13
C MET A 575 25.24 -10.62 5.28
N TYR A 576 26.52 -10.88 5.03
CA TYR A 576 27.48 -11.46 5.99
C TYR A 576 26.96 -12.71 6.71
N PRO A 577 26.53 -13.79 5.99
CA PRO A 577 25.95 -14.98 6.61
C PRO A 577 27.00 -15.75 7.44
N VAL A 578 26.75 -15.94 8.73
CA VAL A 578 27.64 -16.67 9.64
C VAL A 578 27.06 -18.00 10.12
N SER A 579 25.90 -18.39 9.57
CA SER A 579 25.25 -19.67 9.83
C SER A 579 24.69 -20.29 8.56
N TYR A 580 24.44 -21.61 8.58
CA TYR A 580 23.81 -22.29 7.43
C TYR A 580 22.42 -21.74 7.11
N GLU A 581 21.66 -21.34 8.13
CA GLU A 581 20.32 -20.78 7.96
C GLU A 581 20.36 -19.40 7.30
N GLU A 582 21.36 -18.60 7.61
CA GLU A 582 21.60 -17.30 6.97
C GLU A 582 22.10 -17.49 5.54
N LEU A 583 23.01 -18.43 5.32
CA LEU A 583 23.58 -18.69 3.99
C LEU A 583 22.51 -19.15 2.98
N LYS A 584 21.53 -19.95 3.39
CA LYS A 584 20.41 -20.36 2.53
C LYS A 584 19.56 -19.20 2.03
N ASN A 585 19.59 -18.07 2.73
CA ASN A 585 18.82 -16.87 2.34
C ASN A 585 19.54 -16.02 1.31
N CYS A 586 20.80 -16.36 0.97
CA CYS A 586 21.53 -15.69 -0.10
C CYS A 586 21.02 -16.16 -1.47
N GLN A 587 21.02 -15.25 -2.42
CA GLN A 587 20.53 -15.49 -3.78
C GLN A 587 21.25 -16.69 -4.42
N GLY A 588 20.50 -17.61 -5.00
CA GLY A 588 21.05 -18.80 -5.67
C GLY A 588 21.72 -19.83 -4.74
N VAL A 589 21.51 -19.73 -3.42
CA VAL A 589 22.00 -20.68 -2.42
C VAL A 589 20.86 -21.52 -1.87
N GLY A 590 20.60 -22.65 -2.51
CA GLY A 590 19.67 -23.64 -1.99
C GLY A 590 20.24 -24.44 -0.79
N GLU A 591 19.36 -25.19 -0.09
CA GLU A 591 19.74 -25.98 1.09
C GLU A 591 20.83 -27.00 0.76
N GLY A 592 20.80 -27.60 -0.44
CA GLY A 592 21.81 -28.56 -0.91
C GLY A 592 23.17 -27.91 -1.05
N LYS A 593 23.28 -26.78 -1.74
CA LYS A 593 24.53 -26.02 -1.92
C LYS A 593 25.09 -25.52 -0.58
N ALA A 594 24.23 -24.97 0.30
CA ALA A 594 24.64 -24.52 1.61
C ALA A 594 25.25 -25.63 2.44
N ARG A 595 24.65 -26.82 2.46
CA ARG A 595 25.20 -27.99 3.19
C ARG A 595 26.48 -28.53 2.56
N LYS A 596 26.57 -28.58 1.24
CA LYS A 596 27.68 -29.18 0.53
C LYS A 596 28.93 -28.29 0.52
N PHE A 597 28.78 -27.01 0.30
CA PHE A 597 29.88 -26.07 0.08
C PHE A 597 29.97 -24.95 1.14
N GLY A 598 28.91 -24.70 1.92
CA GLY A 598 28.79 -23.49 2.73
C GLY A 598 29.75 -23.37 3.90
N LYS A 599 30.26 -24.48 4.46
CA LYS A 599 31.03 -24.49 5.71
C LYS A 599 32.21 -23.49 5.70
N GLU A 600 33.07 -23.56 4.69
CA GLU A 600 34.28 -22.73 4.62
C GLU A 600 33.97 -21.27 4.34
N PHE A 601 32.87 -21.00 3.59
CA PHE A 601 32.38 -19.64 3.33
C PHE A 601 31.83 -19.01 4.62
N ILE A 602 31.05 -19.74 5.40
CA ILE A 602 30.53 -19.31 6.70
C ILE A 602 31.70 -19.01 7.65
N GLU A 603 32.70 -19.89 7.74
CA GLU A 603 33.86 -19.71 8.62
C GLU A 603 34.69 -18.48 8.20
N LEU A 604 34.86 -18.23 6.91
CA LEU A 604 35.56 -17.05 6.38
C LEU A 604 34.79 -15.76 6.71
N ILE A 605 33.47 -15.75 6.44
CA ILE A 605 32.63 -14.58 6.71
C ILE A 605 32.56 -14.29 8.22
N ALA A 606 32.39 -15.32 9.07
CA ALA A 606 32.35 -15.14 10.51
C ALA A 606 33.62 -14.50 11.04
N ARG A 607 34.79 -14.98 10.59
CA ARG A 607 36.08 -14.39 10.94
C ARG A 607 36.22 -12.95 10.45
N TYR A 608 35.81 -12.69 9.21
CA TYR A 608 35.87 -11.35 8.64
C TYR A 608 34.99 -10.35 9.41
N VAL A 609 33.80 -10.77 9.83
CA VAL A 609 32.88 -9.97 10.67
C VAL A 609 33.51 -9.67 12.03
N GLU A 610 34.14 -10.67 12.67
CA GLU A 610 34.81 -10.51 13.98
C GLU A 610 36.03 -9.59 13.88
N ASP A 611 36.92 -9.84 12.89
CA ASP A 611 38.18 -9.07 12.71
C ASP A 611 37.96 -7.59 12.36
N ASN A 612 36.83 -7.25 11.73
CA ASN A 612 36.52 -5.90 11.30
C ASN A 612 35.41 -5.23 12.16
N GLU A 613 35.01 -5.85 13.28
CA GLU A 613 33.96 -5.35 14.19
C GLU A 613 32.66 -4.93 13.44
N ILE A 614 32.27 -5.70 12.39
CA ILE A 614 31.15 -5.36 11.55
C ILE A 614 29.85 -5.60 12.32
N THR A 615 29.07 -4.54 12.55
CA THR A 615 27.67 -4.66 12.96
C THR A 615 26.88 -5.15 11.74
N ARG A 616 26.53 -6.43 11.74
CA ARG A 616 25.83 -7.03 10.60
C ARG A 616 24.47 -6.35 10.38
N PRO A 617 24.04 -6.20 9.11
CA PRO A 617 22.73 -5.63 8.83
C PRO A 617 21.59 -6.39 9.50
N ASP A 618 21.78 -7.65 9.86
CA ASP A 618 20.74 -8.49 10.42
C ASP A 618 21.22 -9.61 11.36
N ASP A 619 20.83 -9.49 12.61
CA ASP A 619 20.38 -10.66 13.40
C ASP A 619 18.96 -11.10 12.98
N PHE A 620 18.51 -10.67 11.78
CA PHE A 620 17.13 -10.79 11.33
C PHE A 620 17.01 -11.70 10.11
N VAL A 621 16.61 -12.95 10.33
CA VAL A 621 16.22 -13.90 9.29
C VAL A 621 14.72 -13.79 9.04
N MET A 622 14.33 -13.26 7.88
CA MET A 622 12.95 -13.31 7.39
C MET A 622 12.69 -14.69 6.80
N LYS A 623 11.72 -15.44 7.36
CA LYS A 623 11.23 -16.65 6.71
C LYS A 623 10.40 -16.27 5.51
N SER A 624 10.82 -16.67 4.31
CA SER A 624 10.04 -16.49 3.10
C SER A 624 8.95 -17.55 2.97
N ILE A 625 7.86 -17.20 2.33
CA ILE A 625 6.85 -18.17 1.88
C ILE A 625 7.52 -18.97 0.78
N VAL A 626 7.72 -20.28 0.98
CA VAL A 626 7.99 -21.18 -0.12
C VAL A 626 6.74 -21.15 -0.99
N ASN A 627 6.83 -20.54 -2.17
CA ASN A 627 5.75 -20.53 -3.13
C ASN A 627 5.45 -21.98 -3.49
N LYS A 628 4.50 -22.59 -2.81
CA LYS A 628 3.87 -23.84 -3.21
C LYS A 628 2.93 -23.50 -4.37
N SER A 629 3.49 -23.09 -5.50
CA SER A 629 2.75 -23.10 -6.75
C SER A 629 2.17 -24.50 -6.87
N VAL A 630 0.88 -24.60 -7.04
CA VAL A 630 0.18 -25.89 -7.29
C VAL A 630 0.82 -26.60 -8.49
N ASN A 631 1.41 -25.86 -9.42
CA ASN A 631 2.17 -26.36 -10.54
C ASN A 631 3.51 -26.98 -10.10
N LYS A 632 4.31 -26.28 -9.28
CA LYS A 632 5.60 -26.80 -8.79
C LYS A 632 5.46 -28.13 -8.04
N VAL A 633 4.49 -28.21 -7.12
CA VAL A 633 4.23 -29.45 -6.37
C VAL A 633 3.77 -30.56 -7.30
N PHE A 634 2.92 -30.25 -8.27
CA PHE A 634 2.44 -31.22 -9.26
C PHE A 634 3.59 -31.72 -10.14
N ILE A 635 4.45 -30.81 -10.66
CA ILE A 635 5.62 -31.17 -11.49
C ILE A 635 6.55 -32.09 -10.71
N ILE A 636 6.94 -31.73 -9.46
CA ILE A 636 7.80 -32.54 -8.61
C ILE A 636 7.20 -33.95 -8.42
N GLN A 637 5.92 -34.02 -8.05
CA GLN A 637 5.25 -35.32 -7.83
C GLN A 637 5.11 -36.15 -9.11
N SER A 638 4.96 -35.51 -10.27
CA SER A 638 4.83 -36.18 -11.56
C SER A 638 6.19 -36.69 -12.06
N VAL A 639 7.26 -35.91 -11.87
CA VAL A 639 8.64 -36.37 -12.13
C VAL A 639 9.03 -37.51 -11.19
N ASP A 640 8.70 -37.47 -9.90
CA ASP A 640 8.92 -38.54 -8.95
C ASP A 640 8.19 -39.85 -9.36
N ARG A 641 7.04 -39.70 -10.04
CA ARG A 641 6.27 -40.82 -10.59
C ARG A 641 6.76 -41.26 -11.96
N LYS A 642 7.81 -40.64 -12.51
CA LYS A 642 8.37 -40.88 -13.84
C LYS A 642 7.36 -40.71 -14.96
N MET A 643 6.48 -39.69 -14.87
CA MET A 643 5.56 -39.34 -15.97
C MET A 643 6.35 -38.71 -17.11
N PRO A 644 6.03 -39.00 -18.39
CA PRO A 644 6.60 -38.28 -19.53
C PRO A 644 6.37 -36.77 -19.40
N LEU A 645 7.35 -35.97 -19.83
CA LEU A 645 7.24 -34.51 -19.69
C LEU A 645 6.10 -33.94 -20.52
N GLU A 646 5.77 -34.52 -21.66
CA GLU A 646 4.63 -34.15 -22.49
C GLU A 646 3.30 -34.33 -21.75
N ASP A 647 3.15 -35.45 -21.02
CA ASP A 647 1.95 -35.70 -20.22
C ASP A 647 1.82 -34.70 -19.05
N ILE A 648 2.94 -34.25 -18.50
CA ILE A 648 2.98 -33.22 -17.43
C ILE A 648 2.58 -31.86 -17.99
N ALA A 649 3.09 -31.51 -19.18
CA ALA A 649 2.76 -30.29 -19.90
C ALA A 649 1.26 -30.23 -20.22
N ASP A 650 0.74 -31.27 -20.87
CA ASP A 650 -0.67 -31.40 -21.24
C ASP A 650 -1.60 -31.31 -20.03
N ALA A 651 -1.26 -31.95 -18.91
CA ALA A 651 -2.05 -31.95 -17.69
C ALA A 651 -2.16 -30.55 -17.05
N LYS A 652 -1.27 -29.62 -17.39
CA LYS A 652 -1.25 -28.26 -16.91
C LYS A 652 -1.61 -27.21 -17.96
N GLY A 653 -1.77 -27.65 -19.23
CA GLY A 653 -2.00 -26.73 -20.34
C GLY A 653 -0.80 -25.86 -20.65
N LEU A 654 0.41 -26.36 -20.38
CA LEU A 654 1.69 -25.74 -20.71
C LEU A 654 2.22 -26.32 -22.01
N ASP A 655 3.01 -25.56 -22.74
CA ASP A 655 3.87 -26.14 -23.77
C ASP A 655 5.18 -26.68 -23.14
N MET A 656 6.01 -27.34 -23.96
CA MET A 656 7.23 -27.97 -23.47
C MET A 656 8.24 -26.91 -22.98
N GLU A 657 8.31 -25.76 -23.62
CA GLU A 657 9.20 -24.66 -23.26
C GLU A 657 8.82 -24.09 -21.89
N GLU A 658 7.53 -23.79 -21.69
CA GLU A 658 6.97 -23.33 -20.42
C GLU A 658 7.17 -24.36 -19.28
N LEU A 659 7.04 -25.66 -19.58
CA LEU A 659 7.30 -26.71 -18.60
C LEU A 659 8.78 -26.76 -18.20
N LEU A 660 9.71 -26.65 -19.16
CA LEU A 660 11.15 -26.65 -18.89
C LEU A 660 11.54 -25.43 -18.06
N ASP A 661 10.96 -24.25 -18.29
CA ASP A 661 11.15 -23.05 -17.48
C ASP A 661 10.73 -23.28 -16.02
N GLU A 662 9.57 -23.90 -15.79
CA GLU A 662 9.12 -24.27 -14.44
C GLU A 662 10.04 -25.30 -13.78
N ILE A 663 10.53 -26.30 -14.53
CA ILE A 663 11.49 -27.30 -14.03
C ILE A 663 12.82 -26.63 -13.67
N GLU A 664 13.33 -25.72 -14.50
CA GLU A 664 14.53 -24.92 -14.22
C GLU A 664 14.34 -24.11 -12.93
N SER A 665 13.23 -23.40 -12.79
CA SER A 665 12.90 -22.65 -11.57
C SER A 665 12.87 -23.54 -10.32
N ILE A 666 12.43 -24.79 -10.43
CA ILE A 666 12.43 -25.77 -9.35
C ILE A 666 13.86 -26.19 -8.99
N VAL A 667 14.68 -26.53 -9.99
CA VAL A 667 16.08 -26.95 -9.80
C VAL A 667 16.92 -25.81 -9.26
N PHE A 668 16.78 -24.59 -9.79
CA PHE A 668 17.49 -23.40 -9.30
C PHE A 668 17.07 -22.99 -7.87
N SER A 669 15.85 -23.37 -7.43
CA SER A 669 15.44 -23.20 -6.03
C SER A 669 16.07 -24.20 -5.06
N GLY A 670 16.95 -25.08 -5.54
CA GLY A 670 17.66 -26.11 -4.75
C GLY A 670 16.88 -27.42 -4.60
N THR A 671 15.86 -27.66 -5.41
CA THR A 671 15.12 -28.93 -5.41
C THR A 671 15.73 -29.88 -6.43
N LYS A 672 16.17 -31.05 -5.98
CA LYS A 672 16.71 -32.11 -6.83
C LYS A 672 15.59 -32.86 -7.53
N LEU A 673 15.61 -32.87 -8.84
CA LEU A 673 14.70 -33.63 -9.68
C LEU A 673 15.47 -34.75 -10.42
N ASN A 674 14.89 -35.93 -10.52
CA ASN A 674 15.47 -37.01 -11.32
C ASN A 674 14.79 -37.08 -12.68
N LEU A 675 15.47 -36.55 -13.70
CA LEU A 675 15.02 -36.52 -15.08
C LEU A 675 15.63 -37.64 -15.93
N ASP A 676 16.48 -38.53 -15.36
CA ASP A 676 17.19 -39.61 -16.10
C ASP A 676 16.25 -40.48 -16.92
N TYR A 677 15.11 -40.83 -16.33
CA TYR A 677 14.12 -41.70 -17.00
C TYR A 677 13.58 -41.12 -18.31
N TYR A 678 13.54 -39.78 -18.42
CA TYR A 678 13.10 -39.08 -19.61
C TYR A 678 14.25 -38.87 -20.60
N ILE A 679 15.40 -38.45 -20.10
CA ILE A 679 16.61 -38.21 -20.86
C ILE A 679 17.07 -39.51 -21.56
N GLU A 680 17.11 -40.63 -20.85
CA GLU A 680 17.46 -41.97 -21.42
C GLU A 680 16.48 -42.46 -22.48
N GLN A 681 15.26 -41.94 -22.52
CA GLN A 681 14.25 -42.30 -23.52
C GLN A 681 14.25 -41.40 -24.76
N THR A 682 14.70 -40.18 -24.61
CA THR A 682 14.58 -39.11 -25.61
C THR A 682 15.89 -38.68 -26.25
N LEU A 683 17.03 -38.89 -25.59
CA LEU A 683 18.34 -38.51 -26.07
C LEU A 683 19.25 -39.74 -26.25
N ASP A 684 20.13 -39.69 -27.23
CA ASP A 684 21.18 -40.67 -27.42
C ASP A 684 22.29 -40.53 -26.36
N ASP A 685 22.84 -41.64 -25.90
CA ASP A 685 23.85 -41.65 -24.84
C ASP A 685 25.08 -40.76 -25.17
N ASP A 686 25.51 -40.76 -26.46
CA ASP A 686 26.64 -39.95 -26.93
C ASP A 686 26.34 -38.45 -26.80
N VAL A 687 25.09 -38.00 -27.10
CA VAL A 687 24.65 -36.60 -26.94
C VAL A 687 24.65 -36.18 -25.48
N VAL A 688 24.18 -37.05 -24.60
CA VAL A 688 24.15 -36.80 -23.17
C VAL A 688 25.57 -36.66 -22.59
N GLU A 689 26.50 -37.55 -23.01
CA GLU A 689 27.90 -37.55 -22.57
C GLU A 689 28.60 -36.26 -23.02
N ASP A 690 28.50 -35.89 -24.30
CA ASP A 690 29.14 -34.71 -24.87
C ASP A 690 28.67 -33.39 -24.18
N ILE A 691 27.36 -33.21 -24.02
CA ILE A 691 26.80 -32.01 -23.38
C ILE A 691 27.12 -31.99 -21.86
N TYR A 692 27.11 -33.15 -21.21
CA TYR A 692 27.43 -33.27 -19.80
C TYR A 692 28.90 -32.94 -19.54
N ASP A 693 29.82 -33.46 -20.39
CA ASP A 693 31.26 -33.17 -20.29
C ASP A 693 31.55 -31.70 -20.57
N TYR A 694 30.85 -31.06 -21.52
CA TYR A 694 30.93 -29.62 -21.72
C TYR A 694 30.60 -28.83 -20.43
N PHE A 695 29.49 -29.13 -19.76
CA PHE A 695 29.16 -28.43 -18.49
C PHE A 695 30.10 -28.79 -17.34
N HIS A 696 30.70 -29.97 -17.36
CA HIS A 696 31.64 -30.39 -16.33
C HIS A 696 33.03 -29.77 -16.51
N ASP A 697 33.56 -29.76 -17.71
CA ASP A 697 34.96 -29.46 -17.96
C ASP A 697 35.23 -28.10 -18.69
N GLU A 698 34.30 -27.65 -19.54
CA GLU A 698 34.55 -26.53 -20.46
C GLU A 698 33.72 -25.27 -20.11
N ALA A 699 32.49 -25.40 -19.66
CA ALA A 699 31.60 -24.26 -19.45
C ALA A 699 32.13 -23.26 -18.42
N GLU A 700 32.21 -21.98 -18.79
CA GLU A 700 32.59 -20.88 -17.88
C GLU A 700 31.41 -20.37 -17.03
N SER A 701 30.17 -20.61 -17.44
CA SER A 701 28.93 -20.21 -16.76
C SER A 701 27.82 -21.25 -16.95
N ASP A 702 26.71 -21.06 -16.26
CA ASP A 702 25.49 -21.87 -16.41
C ASP A 702 24.53 -21.29 -17.47
N SER A 703 24.98 -20.34 -18.31
CA SER A 703 24.16 -19.70 -19.33
C SER A 703 23.83 -20.67 -20.46
N LEU A 704 22.54 -20.81 -20.77
CA LEU A 704 22.08 -21.59 -21.91
C LEU A 704 22.55 -20.98 -23.24
N GLU A 705 22.53 -19.64 -23.35
CA GLU A 705 22.97 -18.92 -24.55
C GLU A 705 24.45 -19.17 -24.83
N ALA A 706 25.29 -19.14 -23.79
CA ALA A 706 26.72 -19.42 -23.92
C ALA A 706 26.96 -20.88 -24.33
N ALA A 707 26.24 -21.82 -23.74
CA ALA A 707 26.33 -23.25 -24.10
C ALA A 707 25.91 -23.50 -25.54
N MET A 708 24.85 -22.87 -26.02
CA MET A 708 24.39 -22.97 -27.40
C MET A 708 25.36 -22.33 -28.39
N GLU A 709 26.07 -21.28 -28.00
CA GLU A 709 27.09 -20.62 -28.81
C GLU A 709 28.36 -21.50 -28.92
N ASP A 710 28.78 -22.14 -27.82
CA ASP A 710 29.97 -22.99 -27.76
C ASP A 710 29.78 -24.37 -28.37
N LEU A 711 28.67 -25.02 -28.09
CA LEU A 711 28.31 -26.34 -28.64
C LEU A 711 27.89 -26.31 -30.14
N GLY A 712 27.51 -25.11 -30.64
CA GLY A 712 27.14 -24.90 -32.03
C GLY A 712 25.78 -25.47 -32.42
N SER A 713 25.58 -25.74 -33.73
CA SER A 713 24.30 -26.20 -34.28
C SER A 713 24.13 -27.74 -34.27
N ASP A 714 25.02 -28.46 -33.62
CA ASP A 714 25.00 -29.91 -33.60
C ASP A 714 24.02 -30.47 -32.56
N TYR A 715 23.56 -29.63 -31.63
CA TYR A 715 22.62 -29.98 -30.56
C TYR A 715 21.41 -29.03 -30.54
N ASP A 716 20.24 -29.59 -30.18
CA ASP A 716 18.99 -28.84 -30.00
C ASP A 716 18.99 -28.14 -28.63
N GLU A 717 18.34 -26.99 -28.58
CA GLU A 717 18.23 -26.21 -27.33
C GLU A 717 17.58 -27.03 -26.20
N GLN A 718 16.59 -27.86 -26.51
CA GLN A 718 15.91 -28.71 -25.51
C GLN A 718 16.86 -29.80 -24.98
N GLU A 719 17.72 -30.37 -25.83
CA GLU A 719 18.74 -31.35 -25.44
C GLU A 719 19.72 -30.75 -24.46
N VAL A 720 20.24 -29.55 -24.79
CA VAL A 720 21.18 -28.85 -23.93
C VAL A 720 20.53 -28.46 -22.60
N ARG A 721 19.27 -28.00 -22.60
CA ARG A 721 18.53 -27.69 -21.37
C ARG A 721 18.34 -28.91 -20.48
N LEU A 722 17.93 -30.04 -21.02
CA LEU A 722 17.68 -31.26 -20.24
C LEU A 722 18.96 -31.80 -19.60
N VAL A 723 20.06 -31.85 -20.35
CA VAL A 723 21.34 -32.35 -19.83
C VAL A 723 21.95 -31.37 -18.82
N ARG A 724 21.79 -30.04 -19.03
CA ARG A 724 22.15 -29.01 -18.06
C ARG A 724 21.39 -29.20 -16.74
N LEU A 725 20.08 -29.45 -16.79
CA LEU A 725 19.28 -29.72 -15.61
C LEU A 725 19.72 -30.98 -14.87
N LYS A 726 20.03 -32.04 -15.58
CA LYS A 726 20.61 -33.28 -15.03
C LYS A 726 21.92 -32.95 -14.29
N PHE A 727 22.84 -32.28 -14.97
CA PHE A 727 24.13 -31.87 -14.39
C PHE A 727 23.96 -31.05 -13.10
N LEU A 728 23.07 -30.03 -13.12
CA LEU A 728 22.78 -29.20 -11.95
C LEU A 728 22.17 -30.00 -10.78
N CYS A 729 21.29 -30.96 -11.09
CA CYS A 729 20.72 -31.82 -10.06
C CYS A 729 21.73 -32.78 -9.42
N GLU A 730 22.69 -33.27 -10.18
CA GLU A 730 23.69 -34.22 -9.69
C GLU A 730 24.86 -33.55 -8.99
N VAL A 731 25.31 -32.43 -9.53
CA VAL A 731 26.57 -31.77 -9.09
C VAL A 731 26.32 -30.60 -8.14
N ALA A 732 25.29 -29.81 -8.38
CA ALA A 732 25.04 -28.56 -7.64
C ALA A 732 24.02 -28.68 -6.51
N ASN A 733 22.98 -29.53 -6.63
CA ASN A 733 21.88 -29.66 -5.66
C ASN A 733 21.96 -30.89 -4.72
#